data_bbff17d0cf4473e7e0054ceffbc31a56
#
_entry.id   bbff17d0cf4473e7e0054ceffbc31a56
#
_cell.length_a   1.000
_cell.length_b   1.000
_cell.length_c   1.000
_cell.angle_alpha   90.00
_cell.angle_beta   90.00
_cell.angle_gamma   90.00
#
_symmetry.space_group_name_H-M   'P 1'
#
loop_
_entity.id
_entity.type
_entity.pdbx_description
1 polymer ?
#
loop_
_entity_poly.entity_id
_entity_poly.type
_entity_poly.pdbx_seq_one_letter_code
_entity_poly.pdbx_strand_id
1 'polypeptide(L)'
;MSTRVFTIVRLCRALGIATALACLTWSDLAAQTSTGAVRGYITDASGAPVAEAQIIARLAATNEMRAATSNAAGFYYLPGLRPGSYEITVRRIGLEPRTRSLQLPIGQTIDLNFVTVAAAAQLATVEVTSPRSQETRTSEVGTNISREQINNLPNFERNVLDLAKLVPGVSAQAVNNTDKFFAAGGQPAEAVNVFVDGASYKNDVLRGGVVGQDASKGNPLPQGAIQEFRVLTQNYKAEYQKAASAIIIATTRSGTNEFEAEAFAYGVGKAYVARDEFAVRNDRARPNYKRLQAGGSVGGPIMRDKLFFFGTYELNFRDEPAYITLGGDTSVAPAALVAELRPHTGLQAQQFREHLGLAKLTYNPNERNTLDGSFTFRKDDDFRNFGGQTSFEGAENLAIDTYTGVGNWKNVRGPWLNEAQLNTQFFTWNPTGRNYDMIGKNYFGLLQVGGKDTEQNFRQNRIALRNDVTRGGIQFAGDHVFKAGANIDFMWYRGIKDFNGNPRFNFRRTPENWATPFEAFIGFGDPKIETDNKQVGVFLQDDWSIGKRLLLNLGIRWDGETNGINNDYVTPQPLADSLRRAYGMLALKVDRPRPEGGTESVNVIQQLGGIENFITDGSSTRPMYKKAFQPRLGASYDLSGDGSTVVFGGAGLYFDRNYWNTLFDEQFRRQFTVIRFEFRPDCAPGATNCLAWDPKYYDPATLRAQGEATGRPEVFLVKNDMVPPRTMQLSFGLRHDIGRQRVTLSYNGLRGRNYMNFVRASPWGGGPALPYNTVFAADDRVKTWYDALQLQVQRPLNVASRWGGGLSYTLAKSQEQGESQGIFWGFDDRYPTVGDLPRRRAPNDQRHSIVANGIFRLPADFLFSTIVNLASGIAVNAEDASRGYGPGERRTYVFETPTRPFLGIGHVFGYQNMDVRLEKGFRLARGSSASLLVDVFNVFNSDNFGCFEMQLRPDGPYPEYGQPKCAGLGRRLQVGLRYGYR
;
A
#
# COMPACT_ATOMS: atom_id res chain seq x y z
N MET A 1 -31.83 1.18 13.76
CA MET A 1 -31.55 2.31 14.67
C MET A 1 -30.91 1.87 16.00
N SER A 2 -31.18 0.67 16.52
CA SER A 2 -30.62 0.16 17.79
C SER A 2 -29.12 -0.20 17.76
N THR A 3 -28.59 -0.65 16.65
CA THR A 3 -27.18 -1.05 16.52
C THR A 3 -26.18 0.12 16.53
N ARG A 4 -26.60 1.32 16.08
CA ARG A 4 -25.74 2.52 16.07
C ARG A 4 -25.54 3.14 17.47
N VAL A 5 -26.53 3.04 18.35
CA VAL A 5 -26.44 3.56 19.73
C VAL A 5 -25.47 2.68 20.55
N PHE A 6 -25.47 1.37 20.37
CA PHE A 6 -24.55 0.46 21.05
C PHE A 6 -23.07 0.70 20.67
N THR A 7 -22.80 1.09 19.44
CA THR A 7 -21.43 1.39 18.98
C THR A 7 -20.90 2.69 19.60
N ILE A 8 -21.74 3.73 19.71
CA ILE A 8 -21.35 5.02 20.33
C ILE A 8 -21.11 4.86 21.82
N VAL A 9 -21.94 4.09 22.54
CA VAL A 9 -21.78 3.83 23.98
C VAL A 9 -20.51 3.00 24.26
N ARG A 10 -20.14 2.06 23.38
CA ARG A 10 -18.86 1.35 23.48
C ARG A 10 -17.67 2.25 23.19
N LEU A 11 -17.80 3.17 22.23
CA LEU A 11 -16.78 4.20 21.93
C LEU A 11 -16.55 5.14 23.13
N CYS A 12 -17.63 5.63 23.75
CA CYS A 12 -17.54 6.49 24.95
C CYS A 12 -16.97 5.74 26.16
N ARG A 13 -17.27 4.45 26.33
CA ARG A 13 -16.67 3.62 27.40
C ARG A 13 -15.19 3.33 27.12
N ALA A 14 -14.81 3.05 25.86
CA ALA A 14 -13.41 2.86 25.48
C ALA A 14 -12.59 4.15 25.65
N LEU A 15 -13.16 5.32 25.30
CA LEU A 15 -12.53 6.63 25.54
C LEU A 15 -12.40 6.91 27.04
N GLY A 16 -13.43 6.61 27.85
CA GLY A 16 -13.42 6.77 29.30
C GLY A 16 -12.40 5.88 30.01
N ILE A 17 -12.24 4.63 29.54
CA ILE A 17 -11.22 3.69 30.05
C ILE A 17 -9.81 4.11 29.60
N ALA A 18 -9.64 4.59 28.36
CA ALA A 18 -8.36 5.11 27.88
C ALA A 18 -7.93 6.37 28.64
N THR A 19 -8.86 7.25 28.98
CA THR A 19 -8.59 8.45 29.79
C THR A 19 -8.27 8.09 31.25
N ALA A 20 -8.95 7.10 31.83
CA ALA A 20 -8.67 6.61 33.18
C ALA A 20 -7.33 5.85 33.28
N LEU A 21 -6.95 5.06 32.27
CA LEU A 21 -5.63 4.41 32.19
C LEU A 21 -4.49 5.41 31.95
N ALA A 22 -4.72 6.50 31.21
CA ALA A 22 -3.74 7.56 31.02
C ALA A 22 -3.45 8.37 32.30
N CYS A 23 -4.34 8.35 33.28
CA CYS A 23 -4.16 9.00 34.58
C CYS A 23 -3.40 8.14 35.62
N LEU A 24 -3.17 6.85 35.39
CA LEU A 24 -2.68 5.91 36.41
C LEU A 24 -1.22 5.51 36.29
N THR A 25 -0.47 5.91 35.26
CA THR A 25 0.96 5.60 35.17
C THR A 25 1.75 6.75 34.54
N TRP A 26 2.35 7.57 35.36
CA TRP A 26 3.46 8.45 34.96
C TRP A 26 4.76 7.65 34.86
N SER A 27 4.81 6.69 33.94
CA SER A 27 6.04 6.07 33.46
C SER A 27 6.24 6.49 32.01
N ASP A 28 7.44 6.94 31.68
CA ASP A 28 7.86 7.44 30.36
C ASP A 28 7.56 6.43 29.22
N LEU A 29 6.48 6.63 28.49
CA LEU A 29 6.08 5.88 27.28
C LEU A 29 6.22 6.78 26.04
N ALA A 30 6.84 6.36 24.98
CA ALA A 30 7.36 7.16 23.88
C ALA A 30 6.93 6.80 22.42
N ALA A 31 7.17 7.59 21.38
CA ALA A 31 6.62 7.48 20.04
C ALA A 31 7.61 7.58 18.86
N GLN A 32 7.12 7.21 17.63
CA GLN A 32 7.86 7.26 16.35
C GLN A 32 7.94 8.68 15.75
N THR A 33 9.12 9.09 15.23
CA THR A 33 9.41 10.45 14.78
C THR A 33 8.90 10.78 13.38
N SER A 34 8.01 11.78 13.29
CA SER A 34 7.75 12.56 12.07
C SER A 34 8.58 13.86 12.03
N THR A 35 9.63 13.94 12.85
CA THR A 35 10.48 15.13 13.01
C THR A 35 11.81 14.98 12.30
N GLY A 36 12.45 16.11 12.03
CA GLY A 36 13.85 16.18 11.60
C GLY A 36 14.77 16.65 12.71
N ALA A 37 16.05 16.77 12.39
CA ALA A 37 17.08 17.29 13.28
C ALA A 37 18.06 18.19 12.51
N VAL A 38 18.77 19.05 13.25
CA VAL A 38 19.92 19.80 12.73
C VAL A 38 21.11 19.47 13.59
N ARG A 39 22.24 19.17 12.95
CA ARG A 39 23.52 18.94 13.62
C ARG A 39 24.63 19.70 12.90
N GLY A 40 25.75 19.90 13.56
CA GLY A 40 26.92 20.52 12.94
C GLY A 40 28.00 20.84 13.91
N TYR A 41 29.02 21.52 13.39
CA TYR A 41 30.16 21.97 14.16
C TYR A 41 30.25 23.50 14.14
N ILE A 42 30.61 24.08 15.27
CA ILE A 42 30.87 25.49 15.42
C ILE A 42 32.38 25.65 15.59
N THR A 43 32.99 26.42 14.70
CA THR A 43 34.41 26.75 14.72
C THR A 43 34.62 28.26 14.73
N ASP A 44 35.77 28.72 15.20
CA ASP A 44 36.22 30.06 14.99
C ASP A 44 36.87 30.23 13.58
N ALA A 45 37.37 31.45 13.28
CA ALA A 45 38.00 31.75 11.99
C ALA A 45 39.31 30.97 11.76
N SER A 46 39.96 30.44 12.81
CA SER A 46 41.13 29.61 12.72
C SER A 46 40.81 28.12 12.51
N GLY A 47 39.51 27.75 12.58
CA GLY A 47 39.03 26.36 12.51
C GLY A 47 39.02 25.64 13.87
N ALA A 48 39.35 26.31 14.98
CA ALA A 48 39.30 25.76 16.31
C ALA A 48 37.83 25.57 16.79
N PRO A 49 37.52 24.50 17.54
CA PRO A 49 36.14 24.24 18.00
C PRO A 49 35.69 25.30 19.01
N VAL A 50 34.41 25.72 18.91
CA VAL A 50 33.78 26.64 19.84
C VAL A 50 32.80 25.87 20.71
N ALA A 51 33.21 25.65 22.00
CA ALA A 51 32.38 25.02 23.01
C ALA A 51 31.37 26.02 23.61
N GLU A 52 30.29 25.52 24.23
CA GLU A 52 29.28 26.28 24.97
C GLU A 52 28.59 27.40 24.15
N ALA A 53 28.65 27.35 22.82
CA ALA A 53 27.81 28.21 21.98
C ALA A 53 26.37 27.76 22.04
N GLN A 54 25.45 28.71 22.21
CA GLN A 54 24.01 28.43 22.19
C GLN A 54 23.52 28.48 20.74
N ILE A 55 22.81 27.41 20.33
CA ILE A 55 22.17 27.27 19.02
C ILE A 55 20.67 27.34 19.24
N ILE A 56 19.97 28.27 18.58
CA ILE A 56 18.53 28.48 18.68
C ILE A 56 17.91 28.26 17.29
N ALA A 57 16.99 27.31 17.18
CA ALA A 57 16.15 27.12 16.01
C ALA A 57 14.77 27.72 16.25
N ARG A 58 14.34 28.67 15.42
CA ARG A 58 13.02 29.29 15.46
C ARG A 58 12.24 28.90 14.21
N LEU A 59 11.10 28.20 14.37
CA LEU A 59 10.18 27.87 13.28
C LEU A 59 9.40 29.14 12.87
N ALA A 60 9.52 29.56 11.62
CA ALA A 60 8.94 30.80 11.15
C ALA A 60 7.40 30.85 11.22
N ALA A 61 6.73 29.71 11.03
CA ALA A 61 5.27 29.60 10.98
C ALA A 61 4.57 29.76 12.34
N THR A 62 5.23 29.36 13.46
CA THR A 62 4.60 29.27 14.79
C THR A 62 5.41 29.96 15.89
N ASN A 63 6.59 30.50 15.56
CA ASN A 63 7.60 31.02 16.51
C ASN A 63 8.07 29.98 17.55
N GLU A 64 7.81 28.69 17.31
CA GLU A 64 8.32 27.62 18.16
C GLU A 64 9.85 27.65 18.20
N MET A 65 10.44 27.69 19.40
CA MET A 65 11.89 27.74 19.60
C MET A 65 12.39 26.43 20.17
N ARG A 66 13.58 26.01 19.70
CA ARG A 66 14.37 24.92 20.27
C ARG A 66 15.80 25.37 20.42
N ALA A 67 16.45 24.92 21.48
CA ALA A 67 17.85 25.31 21.74
C ALA A 67 18.70 24.09 22.09
N ALA A 68 19.97 24.16 21.68
CA ALA A 68 21.03 23.25 22.08
C ALA A 68 22.30 24.02 22.39
N THR A 69 23.28 23.34 22.98
CA THR A 69 24.60 23.92 23.27
C THR A 69 25.68 23.06 22.63
N SER A 70 26.73 23.69 22.05
CA SER A 70 27.83 22.94 21.48
C SER A 70 28.72 22.33 22.58
N ASN A 71 29.25 21.13 22.32
CA ASN A 71 30.14 20.41 23.22
C ASN A 71 31.61 20.90 23.05
N ALA A 72 32.56 20.25 23.74
CA ALA A 72 34.00 20.62 23.70
C ALA A 72 34.59 20.52 22.27
N ALA A 73 34.08 19.65 21.41
CA ALA A 73 34.49 19.54 20.00
C ALA A 73 33.79 20.54 19.08
N GLY A 74 32.96 21.46 19.63
CA GLY A 74 32.13 22.36 18.86
C GLY A 74 30.89 21.68 18.22
N PHE A 75 30.66 20.39 18.47
CA PHE A 75 29.51 19.67 17.91
C PHE A 75 28.21 20.06 18.64
N TYR A 76 27.13 20.20 17.88
CA TYR A 76 25.77 20.39 18.40
C TYR A 76 24.77 19.49 17.71
N TYR A 77 23.67 19.18 18.41
CA TYR A 77 22.54 18.40 17.90
C TYR A 77 21.23 18.98 18.42
N LEU A 78 20.33 19.36 17.49
CA LEU A 78 18.99 19.86 17.73
C LEU A 78 17.97 18.85 17.24
N PRO A 79 17.43 17.98 18.09
CA PRO A 79 16.42 16.99 17.73
C PRO A 79 14.98 17.54 17.76
N GLY A 80 14.04 16.75 17.21
CA GLY A 80 12.60 16.94 17.40
C GLY A 80 12.02 18.15 16.71
N LEU A 81 12.68 18.64 15.66
CA LEU A 81 12.23 19.77 14.87
C LEU A 81 11.15 19.32 13.88
N ARG A 82 10.06 20.09 13.81
CA ARG A 82 9.01 19.84 12.80
C ARG A 82 9.50 20.20 11.40
N PRO A 83 8.99 19.57 10.35
CA PRO A 83 9.26 20.03 8.99
C PRO A 83 8.81 21.49 8.79
N GLY A 84 9.68 22.29 8.17
CA GLY A 84 9.36 23.72 7.93
C GLY A 84 10.57 24.60 7.76
N SER A 85 10.31 25.90 7.66
CA SER A 85 11.35 26.95 7.51
C SER A 85 11.80 27.44 8.87
N TYR A 86 13.09 27.34 9.12
CA TYR A 86 13.73 27.74 10.36
C TYR A 86 14.71 28.87 10.16
N GLU A 87 14.83 29.71 11.19
CA GLU A 87 15.98 30.55 11.42
C GLU A 87 16.86 29.93 12.52
N ILE A 88 18.08 29.57 12.17
CA ILE A 88 19.05 28.96 13.10
C ILE A 88 20.07 30.00 13.48
N THR A 89 20.08 30.43 14.73
CA THR A 89 20.99 31.44 15.28
C THR A 89 21.99 30.81 16.25
N VAL A 90 23.27 31.06 16.01
CA VAL A 90 24.36 30.69 16.93
C VAL A 90 24.82 31.95 17.65
N ARG A 91 24.92 31.86 18.99
CA ARG A 91 25.44 32.97 19.82
C ARG A 91 26.30 32.46 20.97
N ARG A 92 27.34 33.21 21.30
CA ARG A 92 28.20 33.01 22.48
C ARG A 92 28.73 34.36 22.93
N ILE A 93 28.91 34.57 24.22
CA ILE A 93 29.50 35.79 24.77
C ILE A 93 30.91 35.98 24.18
N GLY A 94 31.18 37.17 23.63
CA GLY A 94 32.43 37.53 22.96
C GLY A 94 32.53 37.18 21.48
N LEU A 95 31.50 36.52 20.90
CA LEU A 95 31.42 36.21 19.46
C LEU A 95 30.23 36.91 18.79
N GLU A 96 30.37 37.24 17.52
CA GLU A 96 29.31 37.78 16.69
C GLU A 96 28.21 36.74 16.46
N PRO A 97 26.92 37.06 16.76
CA PRO A 97 25.82 36.15 16.43
C PRO A 97 25.71 35.90 14.93
N ARG A 98 25.51 34.63 14.54
CA ARG A 98 25.33 34.22 13.15
C ARG A 98 23.99 33.53 12.96
N THR A 99 23.18 34.00 11.98
CA THR A 99 21.87 33.44 11.66
C THR A 99 21.86 32.90 10.24
N ARG A 100 21.31 31.70 10.07
CA ARG A 100 21.07 31.09 8.75
C ARG A 100 19.63 30.58 8.65
N SER A 101 19.03 30.77 7.47
CA SER A 101 17.71 30.21 7.14
C SER A 101 17.85 28.79 6.59
N LEU A 102 17.00 27.89 7.05
CA LEU A 102 17.00 26.48 6.68
C LEU A 102 15.58 26.00 6.41
N GLN A 103 15.35 25.31 5.28
CA GLN A 103 14.17 24.47 5.07
C GLN A 103 14.49 23.06 5.53
N LEU A 104 13.82 22.59 6.57
CA LEU A 104 13.98 21.25 7.14
C LEU A 104 12.87 20.32 6.63
N PRO A 105 13.20 19.30 5.81
CA PRO A 105 12.22 18.29 5.38
C PRO A 105 11.97 17.22 6.45
N ILE A 106 10.85 16.48 6.27
CA ILE A 106 10.48 15.38 7.16
C ILE A 106 11.55 14.28 7.25
N GLY A 107 11.81 13.82 8.47
CA GLY A 107 12.67 12.65 8.76
C GLY A 107 14.14 12.84 8.33
N GLN A 108 14.61 14.07 8.13
CA GLN A 108 15.99 14.34 7.74
C GLN A 108 16.80 14.98 8.86
N THR A 109 18.10 14.67 8.87
CA THR A 109 19.09 15.35 9.71
C THR A 109 19.99 16.20 8.83
N ILE A 110 19.85 17.53 8.93
CA ILE A 110 20.63 18.48 8.11
C ILE A 110 21.92 18.84 8.82
N ASP A 111 23.04 18.71 8.11
CA ASP A 111 24.35 19.17 8.57
C ASP A 111 24.48 20.68 8.32
N LEU A 112 24.62 21.48 9.39
CA LEU A 112 24.73 22.95 9.32
C LEU A 112 25.89 23.42 10.19
N ASN A 113 27.03 23.71 9.57
CA ASN A 113 28.23 24.20 10.26
C ASN A 113 28.24 25.73 10.30
N PHE A 114 28.79 26.30 11.39
CA PHE A 114 28.98 27.74 11.55
C PHE A 114 30.44 28.08 11.82
N VAL A 115 30.90 29.13 11.17
CA VAL A 115 32.18 29.79 11.49
C VAL A 115 31.85 31.10 12.18
N THR A 116 32.34 31.31 13.40
CA THR A 116 32.10 32.51 14.21
C THR A 116 33.38 33.36 14.26
N VAL A 117 33.18 34.64 14.42
CA VAL A 117 34.27 35.60 14.56
C VAL A 117 34.10 36.36 15.88
N ALA A 118 35.21 36.94 16.39
CA ALA A 118 35.16 37.80 17.59
C ALA A 118 34.23 38.99 17.34
N ALA A 119 33.43 39.38 18.32
CA ALA A 119 32.56 40.51 18.25
C ALA A 119 33.33 41.80 18.05
N ALA A 120 33.35 42.35 16.85
CA ALA A 120 33.73 43.75 16.61
C ALA A 120 32.47 44.61 16.83
N ALA A 121 32.61 45.88 17.14
CA ALA A 121 31.52 46.82 17.50
C ALA A 121 30.56 47.12 16.32
N GLN A 122 30.22 46.19 15.48
CA GLN A 122 29.31 46.31 14.34
C GLN A 122 28.10 45.42 14.47
N LEU A 123 26.96 45.86 13.94
CA LEU A 123 25.67 45.16 13.90
C LEU A 123 25.79 43.78 13.23
N ALA A 124 25.10 42.79 13.81
CA ALA A 124 25.00 41.43 13.32
C ALA A 124 24.65 41.33 11.84
N THR A 125 25.48 40.64 11.06
CA THR A 125 25.21 40.39 9.63
C THR A 125 24.32 39.18 9.50
N VAL A 126 23.13 39.36 8.96
CA VAL A 126 22.28 38.22 8.54
C VAL A 126 22.79 37.67 7.22
N GLU A 127 23.51 36.61 7.24
CA GLU A 127 23.97 35.91 6.05
C GLU A 127 22.85 35.04 5.52
N VAL A 128 22.12 35.51 4.51
CA VAL A 128 21.10 34.72 3.80
C VAL A 128 21.79 33.76 2.82
N THR A 129 22.54 32.81 3.34
CA THR A 129 22.99 31.67 2.54
C THR A 129 21.88 30.62 2.58
N SER A 130 21.39 30.23 1.39
CA SER A 130 20.47 29.08 1.26
C SER A 130 21.29 27.84 1.51
N PRO A 131 21.27 27.22 2.72
CA PRO A 131 22.00 26.01 2.97
C PRO A 131 21.34 24.88 2.14
N ARG A 132 22.09 23.80 1.93
CA ARG A 132 21.54 22.61 1.27
C ARG A 132 20.27 22.17 1.98
N SER A 133 19.18 22.09 1.26
CA SER A 133 17.84 21.77 1.79
C SER A 133 17.58 20.28 1.93
N GLN A 134 18.61 19.43 1.77
CA GLN A 134 18.45 17.96 1.82
C GLN A 134 19.67 17.35 2.50
N GLU A 135 19.39 16.31 3.30
CA GLU A 135 20.43 15.48 3.93
C GLU A 135 21.34 14.84 2.87
N THR A 136 22.66 14.98 3.02
CA THR A 136 23.64 14.35 2.13
C THR A 136 24.33 13.16 2.79
N ARG A 137 24.68 13.28 4.07
CA ARG A 137 25.34 12.24 4.83
C ARG A 137 24.34 11.32 5.48
N THR A 138 23.80 10.39 4.70
CA THR A 138 22.90 9.31 5.14
C THR A 138 23.11 8.09 4.28
N SER A 139 22.94 6.90 4.84
CA SER A 139 22.92 5.64 4.09
C SER A 139 21.55 5.33 3.47
N GLU A 140 20.50 6.03 3.92
CA GLU A 140 19.14 5.81 3.43
C GLU A 140 19.01 6.21 1.96
N VAL A 141 18.29 5.37 1.19
CA VAL A 141 17.85 5.70 -0.17
C VAL A 141 16.41 6.15 -0.11
N GLY A 142 16.19 7.43 -0.32
CA GLY A 142 14.86 8.01 -0.19
C GLY A 142 14.70 9.34 -0.92
N THR A 143 13.44 9.72 -1.15
CA THR A 143 13.05 10.94 -1.85
C THR A 143 11.96 11.64 -1.07
N ASN A 144 12.11 12.96 -0.90
CA ASN A 144 11.07 13.81 -0.32
C ASN A 144 10.20 14.40 -1.43
N ILE A 145 8.90 14.40 -1.20
CA ILE A 145 7.89 15.05 -2.03
C ILE A 145 7.32 16.23 -1.24
N SER A 146 7.62 17.43 -1.71
CA SER A 146 7.27 18.67 -1.03
C SER A 146 5.80 19.08 -1.24
N ARG A 147 5.32 20.03 -0.42
CA ARG A 147 3.98 20.63 -0.58
C ARG A 147 3.79 21.27 -1.95
N GLU A 148 4.84 21.93 -2.51
CA GLU A 148 4.77 22.47 -3.85
C GLU A 148 4.54 21.41 -4.92
N GLN A 149 5.20 20.26 -4.80
CA GLN A 149 4.99 19.14 -5.73
C GLN A 149 3.60 18.53 -5.57
N ILE A 150 3.12 18.34 -4.34
CA ILE A 150 1.77 17.83 -4.04
C ILE A 150 0.69 18.72 -4.64
N ASN A 151 0.82 20.03 -4.52
CA ASN A 151 -0.18 21.01 -4.97
C ASN A 151 -0.16 21.27 -6.48
N ASN A 152 1.04 21.28 -7.07
CA ASN A 152 1.24 21.85 -8.40
C ASN A 152 1.44 20.81 -9.50
N LEU A 153 1.90 19.59 -9.18
CA LEU A 153 2.01 18.54 -10.20
C LEU A 153 0.61 18.01 -10.58
N PRO A 154 0.38 17.69 -11.85
CA PRO A 154 -0.88 17.10 -12.28
C PRO A 154 -1.11 15.75 -11.60
N ASN A 155 -2.24 15.62 -10.91
CA ASN A 155 -2.64 14.38 -10.22
C ASN A 155 -4.15 14.20 -10.38
N PHE A 156 -4.55 13.32 -11.30
CA PHE A 156 -5.95 13.11 -11.64
C PHE A 156 -6.77 12.64 -10.45
N GLU A 157 -6.26 11.68 -9.71
CA GLU A 157 -6.97 11.08 -8.58
C GLU A 157 -6.87 11.90 -7.28
N ARG A 158 -6.00 12.91 -7.24
CA ARG A 158 -5.61 13.61 -5.99
C ARG A 158 -5.13 12.67 -4.89
N ASN A 159 -4.66 11.47 -5.27
CA ASN A 159 -4.04 10.54 -4.35
C ASN A 159 -2.57 10.92 -4.15
N VAL A 160 -2.19 11.30 -2.93
CA VAL A 160 -0.80 11.67 -2.64
C VAL A 160 0.18 10.52 -2.86
N LEU A 161 -0.26 9.26 -2.68
CA LEU A 161 0.57 8.08 -2.92
C LEU A 161 0.90 7.88 -4.41
N ASP A 162 0.11 8.41 -5.34
CA ASP A 162 0.43 8.36 -6.78
C ASP A 162 1.69 9.15 -7.13
N LEU A 163 2.04 10.16 -6.31
CA LEU A 163 3.28 10.91 -6.48
C LEU A 163 4.52 10.13 -6.01
N ALA A 164 4.34 9.01 -5.31
CA ALA A 164 5.46 8.14 -4.96
C ALA A 164 6.11 7.49 -6.19
N LYS A 165 5.41 7.41 -7.34
CA LYS A 165 6.01 7.00 -8.63
C LYS A 165 7.16 7.92 -9.12
N LEU A 166 7.29 9.13 -8.56
CA LEU A 166 8.43 10.01 -8.84
C LEU A 166 9.75 9.48 -8.25
N VAL A 167 9.66 8.47 -7.37
CA VAL A 167 10.79 7.85 -6.68
C VAL A 167 11.31 6.65 -7.49
N PRO A 168 12.63 6.51 -7.70
CA PRO A 168 13.18 5.36 -8.41
C PRO A 168 12.85 4.04 -7.72
N GLY A 169 12.56 2.99 -8.52
CA GLY A 169 12.25 1.64 -8.02
C GLY A 169 10.86 1.46 -7.44
N VAL A 170 10.00 2.48 -7.55
CA VAL A 170 8.59 2.43 -7.16
C VAL A 170 7.74 2.19 -8.40
N SER A 171 6.79 1.27 -8.29
CA SER A 171 5.76 1.00 -9.30
C SER A 171 4.39 1.36 -8.71
N ALA A 172 3.66 2.20 -9.41
CA ALA A 172 2.28 2.59 -9.08
C ALA A 172 1.31 2.15 -10.19
N GLN A 173 1.64 1.08 -10.91
CA GLN A 173 0.76 0.55 -11.96
C GLN A 173 -0.29 -0.38 -11.35
N ALA A 174 -1.55 -0.07 -11.61
CA ALA A 174 -2.65 -1.01 -11.42
C ALA A 174 -2.64 -2.03 -12.58
N VAL A 175 -2.48 -3.30 -12.29
CA VAL A 175 -2.53 -4.37 -13.30
C VAL A 175 -3.92 -4.46 -13.94
N ASN A 176 -4.96 -4.04 -13.24
CA ASN A 176 -6.36 -4.14 -13.68
C ASN A 176 -7.16 -2.84 -13.58
N ASN A 177 -6.54 -1.66 -13.60
CA ASN A 177 -7.21 -0.35 -13.50
C ASN A 177 -8.11 -0.11 -12.26
N THR A 178 -8.26 -1.10 -11.37
CA THR A 178 -9.15 -1.05 -10.21
C THR A 178 -8.42 -0.94 -8.89
N ASP A 179 -7.15 -1.40 -8.83
CA ASP A 179 -6.41 -1.47 -7.58
C ASP A 179 -5.31 -0.40 -7.55
N LYS A 180 -5.32 0.44 -6.54
CA LYS A 180 -4.29 1.47 -6.31
C LYS A 180 -3.18 0.92 -5.43
N PHE A 181 -2.49 -0.12 -5.89
CA PHE A 181 -1.37 -0.69 -5.17
C PHE A 181 -0.10 0.11 -5.37
N PHE A 182 0.67 0.19 -4.31
CA PHE A 182 1.99 0.80 -4.28
C PHE A 182 3.01 -0.30 -3.98
N ALA A 183 3.85 -0.63 -4.94
CA ALA A 183 4.89 -1.64 -4.81
C ALA A 183 6.27 -1.04 -5.00
N ALA A 184 7.28 -1.58 -4.34
CA ALA A 184 8.66 -1.11 -4.46
C ALA A 184 9.64 -2.27 -4.43
N GLY A 185 10.77 -2.11 -5.14
CA GLY A 185 11.86 -3.07 -5.08
C GLY A 185 11.46 -4.48 -5.54
N GLY A 186 10.53 -4.60 -6.48
CA GLY A 186 10.06 -5.89 -6.99
C GLY A 186 9.33 -6.76 -5.96
N GLN A 187 9.00 -6.22 -4.79
CA GLN A 187 8.27 -6.91 -3.72
C GLN A 187 6.75 -6.65 -3.85
N PRO A 188 5.90 -7.49 -3.23
CA PRO A 188 4.46 -7.25 -3.21
C PRO A 188 4.09 -5.94 -2.48
N ALA A 189 2.92 -5.39 -2.78
CA ALA A 189 2.42 -4.16 -2.16
C ALA A 189 2.26 -4.28 -0.63
N GLU A 190 1.95 -5.48 -0.17
CA GLU A 190 1.86 -5.83 1.24
C GLU A 190 3.18 -5.61 2.01
N ALA A 191 4.32 -5.65 1.31
CA ALA A 191 5.64 -5.42 1.92
C ALA A 191 5.96 -3.94 2.20
N VAL A 192 5.06 -3.03 1.83
CA VAL A 192 5.15 -1.59 2.09
C VAL A 192 4.41 -1.22 3.38
N ASN A 193 4.87 -0.19 4.09
CA ASN A 193 4.12 0.45 5.17
C ASN A 193 4.06 1.97 4.98
N VAL A 194 2.93 2.56 5.33
CA VAL A 194 2.72 4.02 5.31
C VAL A 194 2.50 4.51 6.73
N PHE A 195 3.27 5.50 7.13
CA PHE A 195 3.14 6.17 8.42
C PHE A 195 2.64 7.60 8.21
N VAL A 196 1.60 7.99 8.91
CA VAL A 196 1.06 9.35 8.89
C VAL A 196 1.10 9.92 10.31
N ASP A 197 1.82 11.01 10.50
CA ASP A 197 2.16 11.57 11.82
C ASP A 197 2.69 10.50 12.80
N GLY A 198 3.42 9.50 12.27
CA GLY A 198 3.98 8.36 12.99
C GLY A 198 3.05 7.15 13.16
N ALA A 199 1.75 7.26 12.92
CA ALA A 199 0.81 6.15 12.98
C ALA A 199 0.90 5.25 11.75
N SER A 200 0.96 3.93 11.94
CA SER A 200 0.97 2.95 10.85
C SER A 200 -0.42 2.80 10.23
N TYR A 201 -0.50 2.88 8.91
CA TYR A 201 -1.69 2.60 8.10
C TYR A 201 -1.64 1.20 7.46
N LYS A 202 -0.79 0.31 7.97
CA LYS A 202 -0.65 -1.07 7.47
C LYS A 202 -1.96 -1.83 7.56
N ASN A 203 -2.36 -2.47 6.46
CA ASN A 203 -3.43 -3.46 6.45
C ASN A 203 -2.83 -4.84 6.77
N ASP A 204 -3.30 -5.46 7.85
CA ASP A 204 -2.86 -6.79 8.27
C ASP A 204 -3.87 -7.87 7.83
N VAL A 205 -5.04 -7.49 7.30
CA VAL A 205 -6.12 -8.43 6.93
C VAL A 205 -6.18 -8.65 5.42
N LEU A 206 -6.25 -7.56 4.65
CA LEU A 206 -6.43 -7.58 3.21
C LEU A 206 -5.17 -7.15 2.47
N ARG A 207 -5.15 -7.35 1.14
CA ARG A 207 -4.04 -6.99 0.26
C ARG A 207 -3.89 -5.47 0.10
N GLY A 208 -2.81 -5.03 -0.57
CA GLY A 208 -2.60 -3.64 -0.95
C GLY A 208 -1.75 -2.81 0.01
N GLY A 209 -1.31 -3.38 1.15
CA GLY A 209 -0.36 -2.76 2.09
C GLY A 209 -0.95 -1.65 2.96
N VAL A 210 -1.90 -0.85 2.49
CA VAL A 210 -2.53 0.28 3.19
C VAL A 210 -4.01 -0.01 3.44
N VAL A 211 -4.51 0.32 4.63
CA VAL A 211 -5.92 0.10 4.97
C VAL A 211 -6.85 0.77 3.95
N GLY A 212 -7.86 0.01 3.51
CA GLY A 212 -8.86 0.46 2.55
C GLY A 212 -8.39 0.56 1.10
N GLN A 213 -7.21 0.04 0.72
CA GLN A 213 -6.75 0.07 -0.67
C GLN A 213 -7.07 -1.20 -1.46
N ASP A 214 -7.43 -2.30 -0.81
CA ASP A 214 -7.82 -3.53 -1.50
C ASP A 214 -9.09 -3.32 -2.33
N ALA A 215 -8.98 -3.54 -3.63
CA ALA A 215 -10.04 -3.39 -4.63
C ALA A 215 -10.77 -2.02 -4.59
N SER A 216 -10.11 -0.96 -4.13
CA SER A 216 -10.68 0.39 -3.96
C SER A 216 -10.18 1.39 -4.99
N LYS A 217 -11.09 2.24 -5.47
CA LYS A 217 -10.80 3.43 -6.26
C LYS A 217 -10.50 4.68 -5.41
N GLY A 218 -10.69 4.60 -4.08
CA GLY A 218 -10.58 5.71 -3.15
C GLY A 218 -9.14 6.05 -2.76
N ASN A 219 -9.00 7.18 -2.09
CA ASN A 219 -7.74 7.69 -1.57
C ASN A 219 -7.64 7.40 -0.07
N PRO A 220 -6.45 7.07 0.48
CA PRO A 220 -6.33 6.78 1.90
C PRO A 220 -6.47 8.04 2.78
N LEU A 221 -6.19 9.23 2.22
CA LEU A 221 -6.14 10.50 2.93
C LEU A 221 -6.49 11.67 1.99
N PRO A 222 -7.08 12.76 2.52
CA PRO A 222 -7.27 13.98 1.72
C PRO A 222 -5.92 14.58 1.33
N GLN A 223 -5.73 14.95 0.06
CA GLN A 223 -4.49 15.58 -0.42
C GLN A 223 -4.21 16.90 0.33
N GLY A 224 -5.25 17.66 0.64
CA GLY A 224 -5.16 18.90 1.40
C GLY A 224 -4.60 18.74 2.81
N ALA A 225 -4.68 17.54 3.39
CA ALA A 225 -4.15 17.24 4.72
C ALA A 225 -2.63 17.13 4.76
N ILE A 226 -1.97 16.74 3.66
CA ILE A 226 -0.55 16.36 3.68
C ILE A 226 0.34 17.58 3.49
N GLN A 227 1.27 17.79 4.41
CA GLN A 227 2.30 18.82 4.34
C GLN A 227 3.43 18.42 3.40
N GLU A 228 3.96 17.23 3.62
CA GLU A 228 4.98 16.59 2.78
C GLU A 228 5.06 15.10 3.14
N PHE A 229 5.69 14.32 2.28
CA PHE A 229 6.01 12.94 2.60
C PHE A 229 7.36 12.52 2.04
N ARG A 230 7.95 11.51 2.65
CA ARG A 230 9.22 10.89 2.25
C ARG A 230 9.00 9.43 1.94
N VAL A 231 9.54 8.96 0.84
CA VAL A 231 9.57 7.54 0.46
C VAL A 231 10.98 7.03 0.66
N LEU A 232 11.15 6.01 1.50
CA LEU A 232 12.39 5.30 1.74
C LEU A 232 12.29 3.94 1.06
N THR A 233 13.19 3.65 0.14
CA THR A 233 13.20 2.39 -0.62
C THR A 233 14.27 1.41 -0.16
N GLN A 234 15.33 1.90 0.53
CA GLN A 234 16.42 1.08 1.02
C GLN A 234 17.03 1.65 2.31
N ASN A 235 17.63 0.77 3.13
CA ASN A 235 18.44 1.08 4.29
C ASN A 235 17.74 1.96 5.35
N TYR A 236 16.41 1.89 5.44
CA TYR A 236 15.70 2.64 6.46
C TYR A 236 15.99 2.12 7.87
N LYS A 237 16.08 3.06 8.81
CA LYS A 237 16.57 2.86 10.18
C LYS A 237 15.72 1.90 11.02
N ALA A 238 16.27 1.42 12.16
CA ALA A 238 15.65 0.42 13.02
C ALA A 238 14.33 0.86 13.68
N GLU A 239 14.09 2.16 13.77
CA GLU A 239 12.83 2.72 14.26
C GLU A 239 11.59 2.31 13.42
N TYR A 240 11.77 1.98 12.14
CA TYR A 240 10.66 1.62 11.25
C TYR A 240 10.34 0.12 11.28
N GLN A 241 9.05 -0.20 11.36
CA GLN A 241 8.51 -1.55 11.52
C GLN A 241 7.58 -1.96 10.38
N LYS A 242 7.30 -3.25 10.27
CA LYS A 242 6.25 -3.82 9.40
C LYS A 242 6.41 -3.45 7.92
N ALA A 243 7.64 -3.45 7.44
CA ALA A 243 7.93 -3.18 6.04
C ALA A 243 9.16 -3.96 5.59
N ALA A 244 9.05 -4.67 4.48
CA ALA A 244 10.13 -5.44 3.88
C ALA A 244 10.63 -4.86 2.54
N SER A 245 9.94 -3.84 1.97
CA SER A 245 10.33 -3.24 0.70
C SER A 245 10.53 -1.73 0.74
N ALA A 246 9.53 -0.98 1.20
CA ALA A 246 9.60 0.47 1.28
C ALA A 246 8.77 1.02 2.43
N ILE A 247 9.06 2.25 2.80
CA ILE A 247 8.33 3.01 3.82
C ILE A 247 7.96 4.37 3.24
N ILE A 248 6.72 4.78 3.47
CA ILE A 248 6.26 6.14 3.25
C ILE A 248 6.03 6.79 4.60
N ILE A 249 6.63 7.94 4.82
CA ILE A 249 6.45 8.75 6.03
C ILE A 249 5.81 10.05 5.59
N ALA A 250 4.59 10.32 6.03
CA ALA A 250 3.86 11.54 5.75
C ALA A 250 3.62 12.33 7.02
N THR A 251 3.66 13.65 6.93
CA THR A 251 3.21 14.54 7.99
C THR A 251 2.02 15.37 7.52
N THR A 252 1.05 15.53 8.41
CA THR A 252 -0.13 16.35 8.13
C THR A 252 0.13 17.81 8.45
N ARG A 253 -0.61 18.70 7.79
CA ARG A 253 -0.59 20.14 8.07
C ARG A 253 -1.04 20.43 9.50
N SER A 254 -0.52 21.51 10.04
CA SER A 254 -0.95 22.10 11.31
C SER A 254 -1.33 23.55 11.08
N GLY A 255 -2.09 24.16 11.98
CA GLY A 255 -2.31 25.59 11.99
C GLY A 255 -1.01 26.37 12.25
N THR A 256 -1.00 27.64 11.89
CA THR A 256 0.12 28.57 12.04
C THR A 256 -0.34 29.82 12.81
N ASN A 257 0.53 30.81 13.02
CA ASN A 257 0.17 32.11 13.59
C ASN A 257 -0.68 32.97 12.64
N GLU A 258 -0.81 32.59 11.38
CA GLU A 258 -1.67 33.23 10.39
C GLU A 258 -2.89 32.36 10.14
N PHE A 259 -4.05 32.99 9.93
CA PHE A 259 -5.25 32.31 9.50
C PHE A 259 -5.17 32.05 8.00
N GLU A 260 -5.29 30.78 7.62
CA GLU A 260 -5.29 30.36 6.23
C GLU A 260 -6.57 29.56 5.91
N ALA A 261 -7.16 29.83 4.76
CA ALA A 261 -8.27 29.03 4.21
C ALA A 261 -8.05 28.75 2.73
N GLU A 262 -8.38 27.54 2.30
CA GLU A 262 -8.29 27.12 0.92
C GLU A 262 -9.55 26.37 0.52
N ALA A 263 -10.08 26.63 -0.68
CA ALA A 263 -11.16 25.86 -1.28
C ALA A 263 -10.81 25.52 -2.73
N PHE A 264 -11.27 24.37 -3.20
CA PHE A 264 -11.06 23.96 -4.59
C PHE A 264 -12.26 23.16 -5.13
N ALA A 265 -12.38 23.16 -6.45
CA ALA A 265 -13.28 22.29 -7.19
C ALA A 265 -12.65 21.92 -8.53
N TYR A 266 -12.71 20.64 -8.89
CA TYR A 266 -12.26 20.11 -10.19
C TYR A 266 -13.41 19.33 -10.83
N GLY A 267 -13.61 19.53 -12.15
CA GLY A 267 -14.65 18.87 -12.90
C GLY A 267 -14.14 18.22 -14.19
N VAL A 268 -14.66 17.04 -14.48
CA VAL A 268 -14.51 16.36 -15.78
C VAL A 268 -15.89 15.91 -16.25
N GLY A 269 -16.20 16.19 -17.51
CA GLY A 269 -17.45 15.78 -18.14
C GLY A 269 -17.22 14.95 -19.40
N LYS A 270 -18.28 14.33 -19.90
CA LYS A 270 -18.28 13.47 -21.09
C LYS A 270 -17.53 14.08 -22.29
N ALA A 271 -17.68 15.39 -22.54
CA ALA A 271 -17.05 16.06 -23.69
C ALA A 271 -15.51 16.06 -23.61
N TYR A 272 -14.97 15.91 -22.41
CA TYR A 272 -13.56 16.07 -22.10
C TYR A 272 -12.81 14.73 -21.93
N VAL A 273 -13.46 13.60 -22.23
CA VAL A 273 -12.86 12.26 -22.17
C VAL A 273 -12.79 11.68 -23.57
N ALA A 274 -11.60 11.30 -24.03
CA ALA A 274 -11.42 10.63 -25.32
C ALA A 274 -11.96 9.18 -25.25
N ARG A 275 -12.36 8.65 -26.40
CA ARG A 275 -12.62 7.20 -26.52
C ARG A 275 -11.30 6.44 -26.42
N ASP A 276 -11.27 5.33 -25.69
CA ASP A 276 -10.19 4.36 -25.73
C ASP A 276 -10.23 3.54 -27.04
N GLU A 277 -9.19 2.75 -27.32
CA GLU A 277 -9.10 1.94 -28.54
C GLU A 277 -10.27 0.96 -28.68
N PHE A 278 -10.73 0.36 -27.57
CA PHE A 278 -11.85 -0.61 -27.61
C PHE A 278 -13.19 0.07 -27.91
N ALA A 279 -13.38 1.28 -27.40
CA ALA A 279 -14.56 2.09 -27.74
C ALA A 279 -14.53 2.53 -29.22
N VAL A 280 -13.35 2.83 -29.75
CA VAL A 280 -13.18 3.17 -31.18
C VAL A 280 -13.38 1.95 -32.05
N ARG A 281 -12.73 0.82 -31.76
CA ARG A 281 -12.81 -0.44 -32.52
C ARG A 281 -14.23 -1.00 -32.58
N ASN A 282 -14.98 -0.87 -31.49
CA ASN A 282 -16.36 -1.37 -31.39
C ASN A 282 -17.40 -0.29 -31.71
N ASP A 283 -17.02 0.82 -32.30
CA ASP A 283 -17.88 1.99 -32.64
C ASP A 283 -18.81 2.43 -31.49
N ARG A 284 -18.30 2.36 -30.25
CA ARG A 284 -19.02 2.81 -29.06
C ARG A 284 -19.01 4.33 -28.97
N ALA A 285 -20.11 4.91 -28.52
CA ALA A 285 -20.17 6.33 -28.21
C ALA A 285 -19.15 6.73 -27.12
N ARG A 286 -18.83 8.02 -27.03
CA ARG A 286 -18.01 8.54 -25.94
C ARG A 286 -18.60 8.15 -24.59
N PRO A 287 -17.74 7.72 -23.64
CA PRO A 287 -18.19 7.30 -22.32
C PRO A 287 -18.93 8.45 -21.61
N ASN A 288 -20.07 8.14 -20.97
CA ASN A 288 -20.82 9.10 -20.16
C ASN A 288 -20.14 9.27 -18.78
N TYR A 289 -18.91 9.76 -18.82
CA TYR A 289 -18.07 9.98 -17.65
C TYR A 289 -18.38 11.32 -17.02
N LYS A 290 -18.58 11.34 -15.70
CA LYS A 290 -18.67 12.56 -14.88
C LYS A 290 -17.85 12.41 -13.63
N ARG A 291 -17.11 13.46 -13.28
CA ARG A 291 -16.37 13.53 -12.04
C ARG A 291 -16.41 14.93 -11.44
N LEU A 292 -16.63 15.00 -10.13
CA LEU A 292 -16.50 16.18 -9.30
C LEU A 292 -15.59 15.84 -8.12
N GLN A 293 -14.51 16.59 -8.00
CA GLN A 293 -13.70 16.61 -6.78
C GLN A 293 -13.76 18.01 -6.20
N ALA A 294 -14.15 18.14 -4.94
CA ALA A 294 -14.22 19.42 -4.27
C ALA A 294 -13.81 19.29 -2.80
N GLY A 295 -13.41 20.40 -2.22
CA GLY A 295 -13.01 20.40 -0.84
C GLY A 295 -12.43 21.71 -0.39
N GLY A 296 -11.93 21.72 0.85
CA GLY A 296 -11.27 22.87 1.40
C GLY A 296 -10.54 22.55 2.69
N SER A 297 -9.73 23.51 3.12
CA SER A 297 -9.02 23.44 4.39
C SER A 297 -9.05 24.79 5.08
N VAL A 298 -8.97 24.78 6.41
CA VAL A 298 -8.88 25.95 7.25
C VAL A 298 -7.90 25.70 8.39
N GLY A 299 -7.10 26.68 8.72
CA GLY A 299 -6.16 26.57 9.84
C GLY A 299 -5.75 27.93 10.37
N GLY A 300 -5.27 27.95 11.62
CA GLY A 300 -4.82 29.20 12.23
C GLY A 300 -4.58 29.03 13.73
N PRO A 301 -4.31 30.15 14.43
CA PRO A 301 -4.13 30.14 15.87
C PRO A 301 -5.47 30.21 16.60
N ILE A 302 -5.69 29.35 17.61
CA ILE A 302 -6.66 29.58 18.69
C ILE A 302 -6.01 30.51 19.72
N MET A 303 -4.73 30.24 20.02
CA MET A 303 -3.86 31.10 20.83
C MET A 303 -2.51 31.25 20.09
N ARG A 304 -2.14 32.47 19.73
CA ARG A 304 -0.86 32.73 19.05
C ARG A 304 0.31 32.10 19.80
N ASP A 305 1.24 31.54 19.07
CA ASP A 305 2.45 30.87 19.52
C ASP A 305 2.23 29.57 20.33
N LYS A 306 0.97 29.26 20.74
CA LYS A 306 0.69 28.16 21.66
C LYS A 306 -0.29 27.11 21.17
N LEU A 307 -1.47 27.52 20.67
CA LEU A 307 -2.54 26.58 20.34
C LEU A 307 -3.07 26.85 18.94
N PHE A 308 -2.96 25.84 18.09
CA PHE A 308 -3.30 25.92 16.68
C PHE A 308 -4.30 24.83 16.30
N PHE A 309 -5.14 25.15 15.31
CA PHE A 309 -6.04 24.18 14.69
C PHE A 309 -5.82 24.10 13.19
N PHE A 310 -6.14 22.94 12.63
CA PHE A 310 -6.21 22.71 11.20
C PHE A 310 -7.31 21.69 10.89
N GLY A 311 -8.10 21.96 9.85
CA GLY A 311 -9.13 21.06 9.35
C GLY A 311 -9.15 21.02 7.83
N THR A 312 -9.47 19.87 7.25
CA THR A 312 -9.70 19.72 5.82
C THR A 312 -10.76 18.67 5.54
N TYR A 313 -11.53 18.90 4.48
CA TYR A 313 -12.53 17.97 3.97
C TYR A 313 -12.45 17.93 2.44
N GLU A 314 -12.52 16.73 1.87
CA GLU A 314 -12.53 16.50 0.42
C GLU A 314 -13.61 15.47 0.06
N LEU A 315 -14.26 15.69 -1.09
CA LEU A 315 -15.16 14.73 -1.72
C LEU A 315 -14.68 14.40 -3.12
N ASN A 316 -14.96 13.17 -3.56
CA ASN A 316 -14.67 12.68 -4.90
C ASN A 316 -15.85 11.84 -5.42
N PHE A 317 -16.65 12.43 -6.24
CA PHE A 317 -17.83 11.81 -6.84
C PHE A 317 -17.57 11.50 -8.29
N ARG A 318 -17.76 10.25 -8.68
CA ARG A 318 -17.47 9.76 -10.02
C ARG A 318 -18.62 8.86 -10.49
N ASP A 319 -19.07 9.09 -11.72
CA ASP A 319 -19.99 8.23 -12.44
C ASP A 319 -19.29 7.75 -13.71
N GLU A 320 -19.06 6.44 -13.80
CA GLU A 320 -18.44 5.78 -14.95
C GLU A 320 -19.51 4.97 -15.71
N PRO A 321 -19.50 4.97 -17.04
CA PRO A 321 -20.45 4.18 -17.80
C PRO A 321 -20.07 2.70 -17.73
N ALA A 322 -21.05 1.85 -17.42
CA ALA A 322 -20.97 0.40 -17.57
C ALA A 322 -22.01 -0.06 -18.59
N TYR A 323 -21.54 -0.62 -19.69
CA TYR A 323 -22.42 -1.15 -20.74
C TYR A 323 -22.68 -2.63 -20.44
N ILE A 324 -23.95 -2.98 -20.21
CA ILE A 324 -24.40 -4.37 -20.09
C ILE A 324 -24.88 -4.82 -21.46
N THR A 325 -24.30 -5.88 -21.99
CA THR A 325 -24.56 -6.39 -23.35
C THR A 325 -24.74 -7.89 -23.34
N LEU A 326 -25.58 -8.37 -24.22
CA LEU A 326 -25.62 -9.82 -24.47
C LEU A 326 -24.33 -10.28 -25.12
N GLY A 327 -23.89 -11.49 -24.78
CA GLY A 327 -22.71 -12.12 -25.38
C GLY A 327 -22.97 -12.61 -26.83
N GLY A 328 -21.93 -13.17 -27.44
CA GLY A 328 -21.92 -13.58 -28.86
C GLY A 328 -22.88 -14.73 -29.19
N ASP A 329 -23.38 -15.45 -28.19
CA ASP A 329 -24.21 -16.65 -28.40
C ASP A 329 -25.72 -16.36 -28.67
N THR A 330 -26.09 -15.10 -28.88
CA THR A 330 -27.46 -14.71 -29.25
C THR A 330 -27.97 -15.34 -30.53
N SER A 331 -27.09 -15.79 -31.42
CA SER A 331 -27.44 -16.45 -32.69
C SER A 331 -27.85 -17.93 -32.53
N VAL A 332 -27.40 -18.56 -31.44
CA VAL A 332 -27.67 -19.99 -31.14
C VAL A 332 -28.61 -20.20 -29.97
N ALA A 333 -28.88 -19.14 -29.18
CA ALA A 333 -29.80 -19.19 -28.07
C ALA A 333 -31.26 -19.12 -28.51
N PRO A 334 -32.20 -19.74 -27.75
CA PRO A 334 -33.62 -19.59 -28.00
C PRO A 334 -34.06 -18.13 -28.02
N ALA A 335 -34.82 -17.72 -29.05
CA ALA A 335 -35.27 -16.34 -29.19
C ALA A 335 -36.08 -15.84 -27.99
N ALA A 336 -36.85 -16.70 -27.35
CA ALA A 336 -37.58 -16.39 -26.12
C ALA A 336 -36.67 -16.04 -24.95
N LEU A 337 -35.58 -16.78 -24.74
CA LEU A 337 -34.59 -16.47 -23.74
C LEU A 337 -33.87 -15.16 -24.02
N VAL A 338 -33.50 -14.92 -25.28
CA VAL A 338 -32.88 -13.64 -25.69
C VAL A 338 -33.83 -12.47 -25.42
N ALA A 339 -35.12 -12.64 -25.68
CA ALA A 339 -36.15 -11.62 -25.41
C ALA A 339 -36.30 -11.39 -23.88
N GLU A 340 -36.27 -12.45 -23.06
CA GLU A 340 -36.32 -12.37 -21.60
C GLU A 340 -35.10 -11.60 -21.03
N LEU A 341 -33.90 -11.87 -21.56
CA LEU A 341 -32.65 -11.27 -21.04
C LEU A 341 -32.41 -9.83 -21.52
N ARG A 342 -33.00 -9.42 -22.66
CA ARG A 342 -32.78 -8.09 -23.25
C ARG A 342 -33.14 -6.92 -22.33
N PRO A 343 -34.19 -6.94 -21.49
CA PRO A 343 -34.48 -5.86 -20.53
C PRO A 343 -33.40 -5.62 -19.48
N HIS A 344 -32.55 -6.61 -19.21
CA HIS A 344 -31.43 -6.52 -18.25
C HIS A 344 -30.17 -5.90 -18.86
N THR A 345 -30.19 -5.53 -20.14
CA THR A 345 -29.08 -4.91 -20.86
C THR A 345 -29.23 -3.39 -20.92
N GLY A 346 -28.16 -2.70 -21.29
CA GLY A 346 -28.15 -1.25 -21.49
C GLY A 346 -27.02 -0.54 -20.74
N LEU A 347 -27.09 0.79 -20.81
CA LEU A 347 -26.12 1.66 -20.13
C LEU A 347 -26.55 1.90 -18.68
N GLN A 348 -25.67 1.58 -17.75
CA GLN A 348 -25.81 1.89 -16.33
C GLN A 348 -24.65 2.77 -15.86
N ALA A 349 -24.82 3.50 -14.74
CA ALA A 349 -23.78 4.29 -14.13
C ALA A 349 -23.12 3.52 -12.96
N GLN A 350 -21.83 3.28 -13.06
CA GLN A 350 -21.01 2.82 -11.95
C GLN A 350 -20.69 4.03 -11.09
N GLN A 351 -21.32 4.12 -9.92
CA GLN A 351 -21.22 5.25 -9.01
C GLN A 351 -20.15 4.99 -7.96
N PHE A 352 -19.24 5.96 -7.81
CA PHE A 352 -18.27 6.01 -6.73
C PHE A 352 -18.44 7.31 -5.94
N ARG A 353 -18.52 7.21 -4.62
CA ARG A 353 -18.70 8.34 -3.70
C ARG A 353 -17.68 8.21 -2.57
N GLU A 354 -16.81 9.21 -2.44
CA GLU A 354 -15.76 9.25 -1.43
C GLU A 354 -15.85 10.53 -0.61
N HIS A 355 -15.68 10.40 0.69
CA HIS A 355 -15.59 11.48 1.66
C HIS A 355 -14.37 11.28 2.54
N LEU A 356 -13.50 12.29 2.57
CA LEU A 356 -12.24 12.29 3.31
C LEU A 356 -12.19 13.50 4.23
N GLY A 357 -11.71 13.34 5.45
CA GLY A 357 -11.53 14.46 6.35
C GLY A 357 -10.40 14.27 7.34
N LEU A 358 -9.84 15.42 7.80
CA LEU A 358 -8.87 15.48 8.88
C LEU A 358 -9.14 16.70 9.74
N ALA A 359 -9.05 16.51 11.06
CA ALA A 359 -8.99 17.60 12.04
C ALA A 359 -7.75 17.39 12.91
N LYS A 360 -7.01 18.48 13.20
CA LYS A 360 -5.80 18.45 14.02
C LYS A 360 -5.72 19.65 14.95
N LEU A 361 -5.30 19.39 16.19
CA LEU A 361 -4.94 20.40 17.18
C LEU A 361 -3.46 20.25 17.54
N THR A 362 -2.76 21.36 17.67
CA THR A 362 -1.36 21.43 18.07
C THR A 362 -1.23 22.38 19.24
N TYR A 363 -0.68 21.90 20.36
CA TYR A 363 -0.50 22.68 21.58
C TYR A 363 0.94 22.68 22.04
N ASN A 364 1.53 23.86 22.13
CA ASN A 364 2.87 24.12 22.64
C ASN A 364 2.76 24.83 24.01
N PRO A 365 2.57 24.11 25.14
CA PRO A 365 2.40 24.75 26.45
C PRO A 365 3.66 25.54 26.88
N ASN A 366 4.84 25.11 26.44
CA ASN A 366 6.15 25.72 26.69
C ASN A 366 7.17 25.24 25.65
N GLU A 367 8.39 25.76 25.68
CA GLU A 367 9.47 25.43 24.75
C GLU A 367 9.91 23.96 24.81
N ARG A 368 9.57 23.21 25.85
CA ARG A 368 9.98 21.79 26.01
C ARG A 368 8.94 20.79 25.52
N ASN A 369 7.67 21.17 25.54
CA ASN A 369 6.58 20.24 25.27
C ASN A 369 5.80 20.66 24.03
N THR A 370 5.43 19.67 23.24
CA THR A 370 4.50 19.78 22.12
C THR A 370 3.51 18.63 22.17
N LEU A 371 2.24 18.92 22.10
CA LEU A 371 1.16 17.93 22.00
C LEU A 371 0.43 18.11 20.67
N ASP A 372 0.24 17.03 19.95
CA ASP A 372 -0.55 16.98 18.73
C ASP A 372 -1.68 15.96 18.90
N GLY A 373 -2.90 16.34 18.54
CA GLY A 373 -4.03 15.43 18.44
C GLY A 373 -4.64 15.53 17.05
N SER A 374 -4.81 14.42 16.34
CA SER A 374 -5.47 14.40 15.03
C SER A 374 -6.50 13.28 14.91
N PHE A 375 -7.50 13.54 14.10
CA PHE A 375 -8.54 12.58 13.73
C PHE A 375 -8.73 12.63 12.22
N THR A 376 -8.66 11.46 11.56
CA THR A 376 -8.95 11.30 10.15
C THR A 376 -10.09 10.33 9.94
N PHE A 377 -10.90 10.59 8.91
CA PHE A 377 -11.91 9.65 8.46
C PHE A 377 -11.88 9.52 6.93
N ARG A 378 -12.26 8.35 6.48
CA ARG A 378 -12.54 8.01 5.09
C ARG A 378 -13.82 7.18 5.01
N LYS A 379 -14.68 7.51 4.06
CA LYS A 379 -15.89 6.75 3.71
C LYS A 379 -16.01 6.66 2.20
N ASP A 380 -16.06 5.43 1.71
CA ASP A 380 -16.27 5.13 0.30
C ASP A 380 -17.52 4.28 0.10
N ASP A 381 -18.22 4.55 -0.99
CA ASP A 381 -19.26 3.69 -1.57
C ASP A 381 -18.97 3.52 -3.06
N ASP A 382 -18.75 2.28 -3.53
CA ASP A 382 -18.44 1.94 -4.92
C ASP A 382 -19.38 0.85 -5.45
N PHE A 383 -20.31 1.22 -6.35
CA PHE A 383 -21.11 0.26 -7.09
C PHE A 383 -20.27 -0.31 -8.23
N ARG A 384 -20.06 -1.62 -8.23
CA ARG A 384 -19.13 -2.29 -9.14
C ARG A 384 -19.55 -3.72 -9.47
N ASN A 385 -18.70 -4.44 -10.23
CA ASN A 385 -18.88 -5.85 -10.62
C ASN A 385 -20.13 -6.11 -11.46
N PHE A 386 -20.51 -5.14 -12.30
CA PHE A 386 -21.54 -5.26 -13.34
C PHE A 386 -21.05 -4.60 -14.63
N GLY A 387 -21.74 -4.86 -15.72
CA GLY A 387 -21.30 -4.48 -17.07
C GLY A 387 -20.76 -5.67 -17.87
N GLY A 388 -20.55 -5.50 -19.16
CA GLY A 388 -20.26 -6.64 -20.03
C GLY A 388 -21.44 -7.62 -20.03
N GLN A 389 -21.19 -8.86 -19.61
CA GLN A 389 -22.20 -9.91 -19.50
C GLN A 389 -22.70 -10.11 -18.06
N THR A 390 -22.69 -9.07 -17.23
CA THR A 390 -23.25 -9.10 -15.87
C THR A 390 -24.29 -8.00 -15.71
N SER A 391 -25.52 -8.35 -15.39
CA SER A 391 -26.62 -7.40 -15.18
C SER A 391 -26.44 -6.53 -13.94
N PHE A 392 -27.21 -5.44 -13.86
CA PHE A 392 -27.14 -4.51 -12.74
C PHE A 392 -27.71 -5.08 -11.43
N GLU A 393 -28.56 -6.11 -11.49
CA GLU A 393 -29.05 -6.82 -10.32
C GLU A 393 -27.91 -7.53 -9.58
N GLY A 394 -26.92 -8.06 -10.33
CA GLY A 394 -25.73 -8.72 -9.78
C GLY A 394 -24.64 -7.77 -9.30
N ALA A 395 -24.88 -6.45 -9.30
CA ALA A 395 -23.93 -5.47 -8.80
C ALA A 395 -23.60 -5.64 -7.31
N GLU A 396 -22.43 -5.17 -6.95
CA GLU A 396 -21.92 -5.12 -5.58
C GLU A 396 -21.73 -3.67 -5.15
N ASN A 397 -22.06 -3.32 -3.91
CA ASN A 397 -21.66 -2.07 -3.27
C ASN A 397 -20.51 -2.36 -2.31
N LEU A 398 -19.31 -1.87 -2.62
CA LEU A 398 -18.19 -1.87 -1.72
C LEU A 398 -18.22 -0.63 -0.83
N ALA A 399 -18.56 -0.81 0.44
CA ALA A 399 -18.44 0.21 1.46
C ALA A 399 -17.13 0.07 2.22
N ILE A 400 -16.36 1.17 2.30
CA ILE A 400 -15.11 1.24 3.07
C ILE A 400 -15.22 2.37 4.08
N ASP A 401 -15.06 2.02 5.37
CA ASP A 401 -14.98 2.98 6.45
C ASP A 401 -13.62 2.87 7.15
N THR A 402 -12.91 4.00 7.30
CA THR A 402 -11.68 4.08 8.08
C THR A 402 -11.72 5.29 8.99
N TYR A 403 -11.44 5.09 10.28
CA TYR A 403 -11.33 6.15 11.28
C TYR A 403 -10.00 5.97 12.01
N THR A 404 -9.18 7.03 12.06
CA THR A 404 -7.88 6.99 12.73
C THR A 404 -7.73 8.17 13.66
N GLY A 405 -7.45 7.92 14.94
CA GLY A 405 -7.09 8.91 15.94
C GLY A 405 -5.60 8.78 16.28
N VAL A 406 -4.89 9.90 16.36
CA VAL A 406 -3.46 9.94 16.73
C VAL A 406 -3.25 11.02 17.77
N GLY A 407 -2.64 10.66 18.89
CA GLY A 407 -2.14 11.58 19.91
C GLY A 407 -0.63 11.47 20.02
N ASN A 408 0.09 12.57 19.91
CA ASN A 408 1.55 12.65 20.03
C ASN A 408 1.93 13.61 21.15
N TRP A 409 2.88 13.23 21.98
CA TRP A 409 3.55 14.12 22.94
C TRP A 409 5.05 14.08 22.70
N LYS A 410 5.67 15.25 22.60
CA LYS A 410 7.10 15.45 22.47
C LYS A 410 7.62 16.26 23.64
N ASN A 411 8.70 15.79 24.24
CA ASN A 411 9.39 16.48 25.33
C ASN A 411 10.88 16.57 25.03
N VAL A 412 11.43 17.78 25.02
CA VAL A 412 12.87 18.05 24.79
C VAL A 412 13.46 18.60 26.07
N ARG A 413 14.52 17.94 26.58
CA ARG A 413 15.28 18.39 27.77
C ARG A 413 16.77 18.32 27.49
N GLY A 414 17.37 19.46 27.12
CA GLY A 414 18.76 19.49 26.70
C GLY A 414 19.03 18.52 25.55
N PRO A 415 19.96 17.56 25.66
CA PRO A 415 20.26 16.62 24.59
C PRO A 415 19.26 15.45 24.45
N TRP A 416 18.24 15.39 25.31
CA TRP A 416 17.22 14.34 25.29
C TRP A 416 15.97 14.79 24.55
N LEU A 417 15.47 13.91 23.68
CA LEU A 417 14.15 13.99 23.08
C LEU A 417 13.37 12.74 23.49
N ASN A 418 12.20 12.94 24.06
CA ASN A 418 11.21 11.90 24.30
C ASN A 418 9.98 12.15 23.46
N GLU A 419 9.46 11.11 22.80
CA GLU A 419 8.32 11.17 21.88
C GLU A 419 7.31 10.05 22.20
N ALA A 420 6.08 10.40 22.61
CA ALA A 420 4.99 9.50 22.99
C ALA A 420 3.86 9.48 21.94
N GLN A 421 3.33 8.31 21.59
CA GLN A 421 2.21 8.18 20.67
C GLN A 421 1.16 7.18 21.13
N LEU A 422 -0.10 7.59 21.02
CA LEU A 422 -1.26 6.73 21.03
C LEU A 422 -1.88 6.77 19.63
N ASN A 423 -2.14 5.60 19.04
CA ASN A 423 -2.83 5.47 17.76
C ASN A 423 -4.03 4.55 17.93
N THR A 424 -5.18 4.98 17.42
CA THR A 424 -6.39 4.16 17.33
C THR A 424 -6.84 4.12 15.87
N GLN A 425 -7.16 2.95 15.33
CA GLN A 425 -7.64 2.80 13.97
C GLN A 425 -8.76 1.77 13.90
N PHE A 426 -9.87 2.14 13.27
CA PHE A 426 -11.02 1.29 13.00
C PHE A 426 -11.24 1.24 11.49
N PHE A 427 -11.18 0.05 10.93
CA PHE A 427 -11.30 -0.19 9.51
C PHE A 427 -12.35 -1.26 9.23
N THR A 428 -13.21 -0.98 8.25
CA THR A 428 -14.19 -1.92 7.71
C THR A 428 -14.12 -1.90 6.18
N TRP A 429 -14.11 -3.09 5.57
CA TRP A 429 -14.24 -3.34 4.15
C TRP A 429 -15.43 -4.28 3.96
N ASN A 430 -16.47 -3.83 3.25
CA ASN A 430 -17.78 -4.48 3.24
C ASN A 430 -18.43 -4.46 1.86
N PRO A 431 -18.04 -5.37 0.94
CA PRO A 431 -18.77 -5.57 -0.29
C PRO A 431 -20.07 -6.35 -0.03
N THR A 432 -21.19 -5.72 -0.35
CA THR A 432 -22.54 -6.31 -0.24
C THR A 432 -23.21 -6.41 -1.58
N GLY A 433 -23.89 -7.51 -1.83
CA GLY A 433 -24.68 -7.69 -3.04
C GLY A 433 -25.89 -6.73 -3.08
N ARG A 434 -26.15 -6.09 -4.23
CA ARG A 434 -27.27 -5.19 -4.38
C ARG A 434 -28.62 -5.89 -4.11
N ASN A 435 -28.78 -7.09 -4.64
CA ASN A 435 -29.98 -7.93 -4.52
C ASN A 435 -29.56 -9.34 -4.04
N TYR A 436 -28.93 -9.41 -2.86
CA TYR A 436 -28.41 -10.65 -2.34
C TYR A 436 -29.47 -11.75 -2.16
N ASP A 437 -30.73 -11.38 -1.93
CA ASP A 437 -31.85 -12.33 -1.78
C ASP A 437 -32.35 -12.91 -3.09
N MET A 438 -31.90 -12.39 -4.25
CA MET A 438 -32.31 -12.93 -5.57
C MET A 438 -31.35 -14.03 -6.02
N ILE A 439 -31.90 -15.14 -6.49
CA ILE A 439 -31.12 -16.23 -7.07
C ILE A 439 -30.30 -15.73 -8.28
N GLY A 440 -29.02 -16.06 -8.30
CA GLY A 440 -28.14 -15.78 -9.43
C GLY A 440 -28.30 -16.82 -10.55
N LYS A 441 -28.49 -16.36 -11.78
CA LYS A 441 -28.55 -17.22 -12.99
C LYS A 441 -27.49 -16.75 -13.99
N ASN A 442 -26.62 -17.64 -14.38
CA ASN A 442 -25.54 -17.34 -15.32
C ASN A 442 -25.76 -18.17 -16.61
N TYR A 443 -26.17 -17.51 -17.68
CA TYR A 443 -26.28 -18.08 -19.01
C TYR A 443 -24.97 -17.87 -19.75
N PHE A 444 -24.07 -18.87 -19.72
CA PHE A 444 -22.77 -18.78 -20.35
C PHE A 444 -22.83 -18.33 -21.81
N GLY A 445 -22.03 -17.32 -22.14
CA GLY A 445 -21.97 -16.72 -23.47
C GLY A 445 -23.12 -15.74 -23.79
N LEU A 446 -24.06 -15.53 -22.86
CA LEU A 446 -25.13 -14.56 -22.99
C LEU A 446 -25.08 -13.48 -21.88
N LEU A 447 -25.59 -13.79 -20.68
CA LEU A 447 -25.75 -12.82 -19.62
C LEU A 447 -25.88 -13.53 -18.25
N GLN A 448 -25.27 -12.97 -17.24
CA GLN A 448 -25.55 -13.28 -15.85
C GLN A 448 -26.60 -12.30 -15.32
N VAL A 449 -27.69 -12.82 -14.75
CA VAL A 449 -28.80 -12.05 -14.17
C VAL A 449 -29.09 -12.52 -12.74
N GLY A 450 -29.89 -11.75 -12.00
CA GLY A 450 -30.20 -12.02 -10.61
C GLY A 450 -29.17 -11.47 -9.63
N GLY A 451 -29.29 -11.84 -8.38
CA GLY A 451 -28.49 -11.25 -7.30
C GLY A 451 -27.04 -11.75 -7.24
N LYS A 452 -26.24 -11.05 -6.44
CA LYS A 452 -24.88 -11.46 -6.10
C LYS A 452 -24.90 -12.72 -5.23
N ASP A 453 -23.98 -13.61 -5.48
CA ASP A 453 -23.88 -14.90 -4.78
C ASP A 453 -23.02 -14.88 -3.52
N THR A 454 -22.24 -13.80 -3.32
CA THR A 454 -21.21 -13.74 -2.29
C THR A 454 -21.25 -12.39 -1.57
N GLU A 455 -21.20 -12.42 -0.24
CA GLU A 455 -20.99 -11.25 0.61
C GLU A 455 -19.76 -11.44 1.50
N GLN A 456 -19.09 -10.33 1.81
CA GLN A 456 -17.93 -10.34 2.69
C GLN A 456 -17.95 -9.13 3.62
N ASN A 457 -17.33 -9.27 4.79
CA ASN A 457 -17.10 -8.16 5.69
C ASN A 457 -15.79 -8.40 6.45
N PHE A 458 -14.82 -7.52 6.25
CA PHE A 458 -13.56 -7.59 6.98
C PHE A 458 -13.42 -6.35 7.86
N ARG A 459 -12.93 -6.56 9.09
CA ARG A 459 -12.66 -5.51 10.06
C ARG A 459 -11.27 -5.68 10.65
N GLN A 460 -10.57 -4.56 10.79
CA GLN A 460 -9.33 -4.46 11.53
C GLN A 460 -9.43 -3.29 12.51
N ASN A 461 -9.33 -3.58 13.80
CA ASN A 461 -9.27 -2.56 14.83
C ASN A 461 -7.89 -2.59 15.48
N ARG A 462 -7.30 -1.42 15.69
CA ARG A 462 -5.98 -1.25 16.29
C ARG A 462 -6.02 -0.22 17.40
N ILE A 463 -5.36 -0.56 18.51
CA ILE A 463 -4.91 0.42 19.51
C ILE A 463 -3.42 0.18 19.69
N ALA A 464 -2.61 1.19 19.41
CA ALA A 464 -1.16 1.09 19.46
C ALA A 464 -0.57 2.15 20.38
N LEU A 465 0.40 1.73 21.18
CA LEU A 465 1.23 2.59 22.03
C LEU A 465 2.66 2.46 21.57
N ARG A 466 3.36 3.55 21.51
CA ARG A 466 4.78 3.57 21.14
C ARG A 466 5.57 4.60 21.94
N ASN A 467 6.85 4.28 22.21
CA ASN A 467 7.83 5.13 22.94
C ASN A 467 9.20 5.13 22.28
N ASP A 468 9.74 6.30 21.93
CA ASP A 468 11.10 6.49 21.46
C ASP A 468 11.82 7.55 22.31
N VAL A 469 13.06 7.25 22.71
CA VAL A 469 13.98 8.18 23.38
C VAL A 469 15.20 8.37 22.51
N THR A 470 15.56 9.62 22.26
CA THR A 470 16.77 9.99 21.55
C THR A 470 17.70 10.77 22.46
N ARG A 471 19.00 10.47 22.45
CA ARG A 471 20.03 11.24 23.10
C ARG A 471 21.17 11.56 22.14
N GLY A 472 21.39 12.84 21.91
CA GLY A 472 22.52 13.33 21.12
C GLY A 472 23.68 13.84 21.97
N GLY A 473 24.81 14.13 21.31
CA GLY A 473 25.96 14.80 21.92
C GLY A 473 26.80 13.94 22.84
N ILE A 474 26.74 12.62 22.74
CA ILE A 474 27.62 11.69 23.46
C ILE A 474 28.93 11.60 22.69
N GLN A 475 30.08 11.88 23.37
CA GLN A 475 31.40 11.80 22.77
C GLN A 475 32.13 10.55 23.24
N PHE A 476 32.39 9.62 22.33
CA PHE A 476 33.24 8.45 22.53
C PHE A 476 33.74 7.98 21.17
N ALA A 477 35.01 8.16 20.85
CA ALA A 477 35.59 7.88 19.52
C ALA A 477 34.82 8.52 18.33
N GLY A 478 34.22 9.70 18.58
CA GLY A 478 33.33 10.43 17.68
C GLY A 478 32.11 10.95 18.41
N ASP A 479 31.14 11.48 17.63
CA ASP A 479 29.89 11.99 18.16
C ASP A 479 28.74 11.01 17.87
N HIS A 480 28.04 10.63 18.93
CA HIS A 480 26.93 9.64 18.85
C HIS A 480 25.58 10.27 19.07
N VAL A 481 24.59 9.76 18.34
CA VAL A 481 23.16 10.01 18.55
C VAL A 481 22.46 8.67 18.71
N PHE A 482 22.24 8.27 19.97
CA PHE A 482 21.50 7.05 20.29
C PHE A 482 19.99 7.28 20.24
N LYS A 483 19.27 6.30 19.68
CA LYS A 483 17.83 6.24 19.74
C LYS A 483 17.38 4.83 20.11
N ALA A 484 16.50 4.71 21.08
CA ALA A 484 15.87 3.45 21.48
C ALA A 484 14.36 3.63 21.55
N GLY A 485 13.63 2.56 21.31
CA GLY A 485 12.17 2.63 21.38
C GLY A 485 11.48 1.28 21.46
N ALA A 486 10.23 1.33 21.89
CA ALA A 486 9.35 0.17 21.98
C ALA A 486 7.95 0.52 21.47
N ASN A 487 7.24 -0.46 20.93
CA ASN A 487 5.83 -0.34 20.58
C ASN A 487 5.06 -1.61 20.96
N ILE A 488 3.78 -1.42 21.25
CA ILE A 488 2.81 -2.49 21.39
C ILE A 488 1.54 -2.11 20.65
N ASP A 489 1.08 -3.00 19.77
CA ASP A 489 -0.15 -2.85 19.02
C ASP A 489 -1.12 -3.95 19.46
N PHE A 490 -2.30 -3.60 19.91
CA PHE A 490 -3.42 -4.50 20.16
C PHE A 490 -4.30 -4.51 18.92
N MET A 491 -4.46 -5.68 18.33
CA MET A 491 -5.16 -5.88 17.07
C MET A 491 -6.35 -6.81 17.27
N TRP A 492 -7.48 -6.45 16.67
CA TRP A 492 -8.67 -7.31 16.58
C TRP A 492 -9.08 -7.43 15.12
N TYR A 493 -9.26 -8.66 14.68
CA TYR A 493 -9.63 -8.99 13.31
C TYR A 493 -10.97 -9.72 13.29
N ARG A 494 -11.78 -9.40 12.30
CA ARG A 494 -13.01 -10.11 11.99
C ARG A 494 -13.12 -10.29 10.50
N GLY A 495 -13.42 -11.51 10.05
CA GLY A 495 -13.78 -11.85 8.67
C GLY A 495 -15.16 -12.48 8.62
N ILE A 496 -15.99 -12.05 7.69
CA ILE A 496 -17.17 -12.77 7.22
C ILE A 496 -16.93 -13.06 5.74
N LYS A 497 -17.02 -14.33 5.36
CA LYS A 497 -16.82 -14.83 4.00
C LYS A 497 -18.01 -15.69 3.60
N ASP A 498 -19.13 -15.06 3.26
CA ASP A 498 -20.34 -15.77 2.84
C ASP A 498 -20.28 -16.03 1.32
N PHE A 499 -19.48 -17.03 0.92
CA PHE A 499 -19.33 -17.42 -0.47
C PHE A 499 -20.51 -18.30 -0.93
N ASN A 500 -21.21 -17.85 -1.94
CA ASN A 500 -22.40 -18.55 -2.46
C ASN A 500 -23.48 -18.82 -1.42
N GLY A 501 -23.57 -18.03 -0.35
CA GLY A 501 -24.69 -18.13 0.60
C GLY A 501 -26.03 -17.87 -0.07
N ASN A 502 -26.03 -17.06 -1.12
CA ASN A 502 -27.08 -17.02 -2.13
C ASN A 502 -26.70 -17.92 -3.32
N PRO A 503 -27.54 -18.89 -3.73
CA PRO A 503 -27.17 -19.84 -4.79
C PRO A 503 -27.02 -19.19 -6.17
N ARG A 504 -26.09 -19.71 -6.95
CA ARG A 504 -25.90 -19.36 -8.35
C ARG A 504 -26.07 -20.58 -9.22
N PHE A 505 -26.94 -20.50 -10.22
CA PHE A 505 -27.24 -21.53 -11.20
C PHE A 505 -26.58 -21.20 -12.53
N ASN A 506 -25.84 -22.15 -13.11
CA ASN A 506 -25.19 -22.02 -14.40
C ASN A 506 -25.93 -22.84 -15.46
N PHE A 507 -26.20 -22.18 -16.59
CA PHE A 507 -26.93 -22.74 -17.75
C PHE A 507 -25.98 -22.86 -18.94
N ARG A 508 -26.27 -23.82 -19.85
CA ARG A 508 -25.51 -24.07 -21.06
C ARG A 508 -24.14 -24.70 -20.83
N ARG A 509 -24.13 -26.01 -20.64
CA ARG A 509 -22.89 -26.81 -20.77
C ARG A 509 -22.65 -27.20 -22.25
N THR A 510 -23.77 -27.44 -22.99
CA THR A 510 -23.77 -27.70 -24.43
C THR A 510 -24.58 -26.62 -25.14
N PRO A 511 -24.34 -26.38 -26.45
CA PRO A 511 -25.06 -25.34 -27.20
C PRO A 511 -26.59 -25.49 -27.17
N GLU A 512 -27.10 -26.68 -26.94
CA GLU A 512 -28.55 -26.99 -27.01
C GLU A 512 -29.27 -26.81 -25.67
N ASN A 513 -28.53 -26.79 -24.51
CA ASN A 513 -29.20 -26.79 -23.21
C ASN A 513 -29.22 -25.42 -22.55
N TRP A 514 -30.32 -24.70 -22.75
CA TRP A 514 -30.60 -23.39 -22.15
C TRP A 514 -31.72 -23.42 -21.10
N ALA A 515 -32.53 -24.47 -21.08
CA ALA A 515 -33.78 -24.53 -20.30
C ALA A 515 -33.52 -24.93 -18.83
N THR A 516 -32.54 -25.80 -18.59
CA THR A 516 -32.21 -26.32 -17.26
C THR A 516 -30.78 -25.99 -16.90
N PRO A 517 -30.51 -25.65 -15.62
CA PRO A 517 -29.13 -25.48 -15.20
C PRO A 517 -28.40 -26.83 -15.25
N PHE A 518 -27.11 -26.79 -15.59
CA PHE A 518 -26.26 -27.97 -15.51
C PHE A 518 -25.50 -28.05 -14.17
N GLU A 519 -25.43 -26.94 -13.43
CA GLU A 519 -24.82 -26.89 -12.11
C GLU A 519 -25.38 -25.76 -11.25
N ALA A 520 -25.22 -25.90 -9.93
CA ALA A 520 -25.45 -24.84 -8.96
C ALA A 520 -24.37 -24.84 -7.89
N PHE A 521 -24.11 -23.65 -7.36
CA PHE A 521 -23.24 -23.45 -6.20
C PHE A 521 -24.06 -22.95 -5.03
N ILE A 522 -23.81 -23.49 -3.83
CA ILE A 522 -24.39 -23.01 -2.58
C ILE A 522 -23.40 -23.14 -1.43
N GLY A 523 -23.35 -22.10 -0.58
CA GLY A 523 -22.58 -22.06 0.65
C GLY A 523 -23.46 -22.29 1.88
N PHE A 524 -22.89 -22.92 2.91
CA PHE A 524 -23.55 -23.15 4.19
C PHE A 524 -22.54 -23.32 5.32
N GLY A 525 -22.98 -23.13 6.56
CA GLY A 525 -22.15 -23.15 7.76
C GLY A 525 -21.97 -21.76 8.36
N ASP A 526 -20.97 -21.60 9.23
CA ASP A 526 -20.66 -20.33 9.87
C ASP A 526 -19.61 -19.54 9.04
N PRO A 527 -19.99 -18.42 8.39
CA PRO A 527 -19.06 -17.63 7.57
C PRO A 527 -18.14 -16.71 8.40
N LYS A 528 -18.32 -16.64 9.74
CA LYS A 528 -17.67 -15.66 10.61
C LYS A 528 -16.43 -16.22 11.29
N ILE A 529 -15.35 -15.42 11.26
CA ILE A 529 -14.13 -15.68 12.02
C ILE A 529 -13.73 -14.41 12.76
N GLU A 530 -13.32 -14.59 14.02
CA GLU A 530 -12.77 -13.51 14.86
C GLU A 530 -11.49 -14.01 15.53
N THR A 531 -10.49 -13.14 15.59
CA THR A 531 -9.24 -13.41 16.30
C THR A 531 -8.58 -12.09 16.73
N ASP A 532 -7.62 -12.18 17.65
CA ASP A 532 -6.82 -11.05 18.08
C ASP A 532 -5.32 -11.34 17.97
N ASN A 533 -4.51 -10.30 18.01
CA ASN A 533 -3.06 -10.37 17.95
C ASN A 533 -2.45 -9.22 18.75
N LYS A 534 -1.39 -9.49 19.49
CA LYS A 534 -0.55 -8.48 20.13
C LYS A 534 0.78 -8.46 19.43
N GLN A 535 1.16 -7.28 18.96
CA GLN A 535 2.39 -7.08 18.18
C GLN A 535 3.31 -6.19 18.97
N VAL A 536 4.50 -6.68 19.28
CA VAL A 536 5.49 -5.98 20.10
C VAL A 536 6.75 -5.76 19.27
N GLY A 537 7.32 -4.57 19.34
CA GLY A 537 8.60 -4.26 18.72
C GLY A 537 9.49 -3.46 19.65
N VAL A 538 10.79 -3.76 19.63
CA VAL A 538 11.81 -2.98 20.32
C VAL A 538 13.00 -2.74 19.42
N PHE A 539 13.64 -1.58 19.52
CA PHE A 539 14.81 -1.26 18.73
C PHE A 539 15.82 -0.41 19.47
N LEU A 540 17.06 -0.49 19.01
CA LEU A 540 18.17 0.37 19.37
C LEU A 540 18.92 0.77 18.11
N GLN A 541 19.29 2.04 17.98
CA GLN A 541 20.10 2.55 16.88
C GLN A 541 21.07 3.64 17.34
N ASP A 542 22.16 3.79 16.59
CA ASP A 542 23.18 4.80 16.78
C ASP A 542 23.55 5.43 15.44
N ASP A 543 23.51 6.75 15.38
CA ASP A 543 24.09 7.55 14.30
C ASP A 543 25.47 8.05 14.78
N TRP A 544 26.53 7.32 14.44
CA TRP A 544 27.90 7.57 14.87
C TRP A 544 28.68 8.37 13.84
N SER A 545 28.97 9.64 14.17
CA SER A 545 29.79 10.54 13.35
C SER A 545 31.25 10.43 13.75
N ILE A 546 32.10 9.90 12.87
CA ILE A 546 33.55 9.78 13.05
C ILE A 546 34.21 10.93 12.30
N GLY A 547 34.59 11.96 13.06
CA GLY A 547 35.04 13.25 12.47
C GLY A 547 33.93 13.89 11.62
N LYS A 548 34.32 14.77 10.69
CA LYS A 548 33.38 15.53 9.88
C LYS A 548 32.91 14.79 8.62
N ARG A 549 33.51 13.63 8.26
CA ARG A 549 33.32 12.98 6.95
C ARG A 549 32.57 11.65 7.00
N LEU A 550 32.83 10.82 8.01
CA LEU A 550 32.23 9.48 8.09
C LEU A 550 31.03 9.48 9.04
N LEU A 551 29.90 8.94 8.57
CA LEU A 551 28.73 8.63 9.38
C LEU A 551 28.42 7.15 9.25
N LEU A 552 28.31 6.45 10.38
CA LEU A 552 27.82 5.09 10.48
C LEU A 552 26.41 5.10 11.08
N ASN A 553 25.48 4.37 10.47
CA ASN A 553 24.14 4.14 10.99
C ASN A 553 24.05 2.67 11.41
N LEU A 554 23.99 2.42 12.69
CA LEU A 554 23.98 1.08 13.28
C LEU A 554 22.65 0.87 13.98
N GLY A 555 21.97 -0.25 13.73
CA GLY A 555 20.70 -0.50 14.36
C GLY A 555 20.36 -1.98 14.47
N ILE A 556 19.59 -2.30 15.48
CA ILE A 556 18.97 -3.61 15.66
C ILE A 556 17.51 -3.42 16.08
N ARG A 557 16.63 -4.21 15.50
CA ARG A 557 15.21 -4.28 15.87
C ARG A 557 14.82 -5.72 16.13
N TRP A 558 13.91 -5.92 17.04
CA TRP A 558 13.21 -7.19 17.25
C TRP A 558 11.70 -6.95 17.21
N ASP A 559 10.99 -7.82 16.49
CA ASP A 559 9.53 -7.83 16.44
C ASP A 559 8.98 -9.20 16.85
N GLY A 560 7.87 -9.22 17.58
CA GLY A 560 7.14 -10.42 17.98
C GLY A 560 5.63 -10.24 17.83
N GLU A 561 4.94 -11.34 17.52
CA GLU A 561 3.48 -11.39 17.42
C GLU A 561 2.95 -12.61 18.15
N THR A 562 1.96 -12.40 19.02
CA THR A 562 1.38 -13.52 19.78
C THR A 562 0.63 -14.48 18.87
N ASN A 563 0.01 -13.94 17.81
CA ASN A 563 -0.82 -14.68 16.87
C ASN A 563 -0.52 -14.27 15.42
N GLY A 564 0.71 -14.55 14.96
CA GLY A 564 1.18 -14.13 13.62
C GLY A 564 0.92 -15.16 12.52
N ILE A 565 0.58 -16.42 12.86
CA ILE A 565 0.33 -17.52 11.94
C ILE A 565 -0.88 -18.37 12.41
N ASN A 566 -1.91 -17.75 12.98
CA ASN A 566 -3.07 -18.42 13.59
C ASN A 566 -2.64 -19.35 14.75
N ASN A 567 -1.80 -18.84 15.64
CA ASN A 567 -1.16 -19.60 16.72
C ASN A 567 -2.17 -20.16 17.74
N ASP A 568 -3.32 -19.49 17.92
CA ASP A 568 -4.35 -19.89 18.89
C ASP A 568 -5.31 -20.96 18.34
N TYR A 569 -5.22 -21.26 17.03
CA TYR A 569 -6.06 -22.29 16.43
C TYR A 569 -5.72 -23.69 17.00
N VAL A 570 -6.76 -24.45 17.32
CA VAL A 570 -6.63 -25.86 17.73
C VAL A 570 -7.27 -26.73 16.67
N THR A 571 -6.51 -27.67 16.12
CA THR A 571 -7.04 -28.63 15.16
C THR A 571 -8.04 -29.55 15.86
N PRO A 572 -9.32 -29.60 15.47
CA PRO A 572 -10.30 -30.48 16.08
C PRO A 572 -9.85 -31.93 15.98
N GLN A 573 -10.00 -32.70 17.06
CA GLN A 573 -9.54 -34.11 17.15
C GLN A 573 -10.06 -34.98 16.00
N PRO A 574 -11.36 -34.94 15.60
CA PRO A 574 -11.84 -35.72 14.46
C PRO A 574 -11.13 -35.39 13.13
N LEU A 575 -10.75 -34.10 12.92
CA LEU A 575 -9.98 -33.69 11.77
C LEU A 575 -8.55 -34.23 11.84
N ALA A 576 -7.88 -34.07 12.99
CA ALA A 576 -6.52 -34.55 13.20
C ALA A 576 -6.41 -36.07 12.95
N ASP A 577 -7.33 -36.88 13.53
CA ASP A 577 -7.36 -38.32 13.34
C ASP A 577 -7.64 -38.71 11.88
N SER A 578 -8.50 -37.99 11.22
CA SER A 578 -8.81 -38.22 9.81
C SER A 578 -7.61 -37.91 8.90
N LEU A 579 -6.91 -36.76 9.14
CA LEU A 579 -5.70 -36.39 8.40
C LEU A 579 -4.58 -37.39 8.62
N ARG A 580 -4.36 -37.88 9.86
CA ARG A 580 -3.36 -38.93 10.17
C ARG A 580 -3.66 -40.23 9.43
N ARG A 581 -4.92 -40.67 9.43
CA ARG A 581 -5.34 -41.88 8.68
C ARG A 581 -5.10 -41.68 7.18
N ALA A 582 -5.53 -40.53 6.61
CA ALA A 582 -5.36 -40.21 5.19
C ALA A 582 -3.87 -40.18 4.79
N TYR A 583 -3.02 -39.60 5.64
CA TYR A 583 -1.58 -39.55 5.43
C TYR A 583 -0.96 -40.98 5.48
N GLY A 584 -1.33 -41.80 6.47
CA GLY A 584 -0.89 -43.20 6.57
C GLY A 584 -1.33 -44.08 5.39
N MET A 585 -2.49 -43.80 4.80
CA MET A 585 -3.00 -44.50 3.59
C MET A 585 -2.43 -43.92 2.28
N LEU A 586 -1.49 -42.96 2.31
CA LEU A 586 -0.98 -42.26 1.15
C LEU A 586 -2.07 -41.58 0.29
N ALA A 587 -3.18 -41.20 0.91
CA ALA A 587 -4.29 -40.51 0.22
C ALA A 587 -4.02 -38.99 0.02
N LEU A 588 -3.06 -38.43 0.77
CA LEU A 588 -2.61 -37.05 0.64
C LEU A 588 -1.45 -36.95 -0.36
N LYS A 589 -1.76 -37.09 -1.66
CA LYS A 589 -0.80 -37.05 -2.74
C LYS A 589 -1.35 -36.32 -3.96
N VAL A 590 -0.44 -35.86 -4.80
CA VAL A 590 -0.71 -35.24 -6.11
C VAL A 590 0.04 -36.00 -7.17
N ASP A 591 -0.62 -36.34 -8.26
CA ASP A 591 0.04 -37.00 -9.39
C ASP A 591 0.71 -35.96 -10.28
N ARG A 592 2.06 -36.08 -10.39
CA ARG A 592 2.91 -35.21 -11.21
C ARG A 592 3.24 -35.90 -12.54
N PRO A 593 3.04 -35.24 -13.68
CA PRO A 593 3.47 -35.80 -14.97
C PRO A 593 4.98 -35.87 -15.05
N ARG A 594 5.54 -36.96 -15.60
CA ARG A 594 6.96 -37.13 -15.87
C ARG A 594 7.34 -36.66 -17.28
N PRO A 595 8.56 -36.10 -17.46
CA PRO A 595 9.03 -35.69 -18.80
C PRO A 595 9.07 -36.84 -19.81
N GLU A 596 9.40 -38.04 -19.36
CA GLU A 596 9.49 -39.27 -20.15
C GLU A 596 8.13 -39.96 -20.39
N GLY A 597 7.05 -39.40 -19.88
CA GLY A 597 5.70 -39.94 -19.92
C GLY A 597 5.30 -40.68 -18.65
N GLY A 598 3.99 -40.78 -18.42
CA GLY A 598 3.40 -41.35 -17.20
C GLY A 598 3.33 -40.34 -16.05
N THR A 599 2.95 -40.82 -14.85
CA THR A 599 2.76 -39.99 -13.66
C THR A 599 3.58 -40.50 -12.49
N GLU A 600 3.92 -39.62 -11.58
CA GLU A 600 4.54 -39.88 -10.29
C GLU A 600 3.66 -39.34 -9.18
N SER A 601 3.30 -40.18 -8.19
CA SER A 601 2.55 -39.73 -7.03
C SER A 601 3.47 -39.04 -6.01
N VAL A 602 3.24 -37.78 -5.72
CA VAL A 602 4.03 -36.97 -4.80
C VAL A 602 3.25 -36.74 -3.51
N ASN A 603 3.80 -37.12 -2.36
CA ASN A 603 3.24 -36.76 -1.06
C ASN A 603 3.73 -35.36 -0.67
N VAL A 604 2.92 -34.35 -0.96
CA VAL A 604 3.22 -32.93 -0.69
C VAL A 604 3.38 -32.68 0.81
N ILE A 605 2.55 -33.25 1.63
CA ILE A 605 2.61 -33.11 3.11
C ILE A 605 3.95 -33.63 3.65
N GLN A 606 4.46 -34.75 3.12
CA GLN A 606 5.76 -35.28 3.52
C GLN A 606 6.90 -34.32 3.15
N GLN A 607 6.88 -33.74 1.95
CA GLN A 607 7.88 -32.75 1.53
C GLN A 607 7.84 -31.46 2.36
N LEU A 608 6.72 -31.15 3.00
CA LEU A 608 6.52 -29.98 3.86
C LEU A 608 6.71 -30.28 5.36
N GLY A 609 7.29 -31.42 5.73
CA GLY A 609 7.65 -31.76 7.10
C GLY A 609 6.75 -32.80 7.80
N GLY A 610 5.84 -33.44 7.04
CA GLY A 610 4.92 -34.45 7.56
C GLY A 610 3.65 -33.90 8.18
N ILE A 611 2.68 -34.78 8.45
CA ILE A 611 1.34 -34.36 8.85
C ILE A 611 1.29 -33.68 10.24
N GLU A 612 2.16 -34.08 11.16
CA GLU A 612 2.21 -33.47 12.51
C GLU A 612 2.64 -32.00 12.48
N ASN A 613 3.34 -31.55 11.44
CA ASN A 613 3.67 -30.14 11.24
C ASN A 613 2.45 -29.27 10.90
N PHE A 614 1.29 -29.87 10.65
CA PHE A 614 0.04 -29.20 10.29
C PHE A 614 -1.09 -29.44 11.31
N ILE A 615 -0.85 -30.27 12.33
CA ILE A 615 -1.79 -30.52 13.42
C ILE A 615 -1.32 -29.70 14.61
N THR A 616 -2.21 -28.89 15.19
CA THR A 616 -1.84 -27.95 16.26
C THR A 616 -2.79 -28.04 17.46
N ASP A 617 -2.19 -27.95 18.67
CA ASP A 617 -2.87 -27.76 19.95
C ASP A 617 -2.79 -26.28 20.39
N GLY A 618 -2.84 -25.36 19.42
CA GLY A 618 -2.70 -23.94 19.66
C GLY A 618 -1.25 -23.52 19.86
N SER A 619 -1.03 -22.50 20.70
CA SER A 619 0.29 -21.88 20.93
C SER A 619 1.34 -22.83 21.56
N SER A 620 0.94 -24.00 22.09
CA SER A 620 1.86 -25.03 22.58
C SER A 620 2.63 -25.73 21.45
N THR A 621 1.99 -26.00 20.33
CA THR A 621 2.57 -26.64 19.14
C THR A 621 3.01 -25.62 18.11
N ARG A 622 2.33 -24.46 18.07
CA ARG A 622 2.59 -23.33 17.13
C ARG A 622 2.98 -22.07 17.92
N PRO A 623 4.18 -22.04 18.53
CA PRO A 623 4.58 -20.95 19.40
C PRO A 623 4.89 -19.67 18.62
N MET A 624 4.82 -18.52 19.30
CA MET A 624 5.25 -17.25 18.76
C MET A 624 6.68 -17.33 18.19
N TYR A 625 6.90 -16.78 16.99
CA TYR A 625 8.25 -16.69 16.41
C TYR A 625 9.10 -15.64 17.12
N LYS A 626 10.15 -16.06 17.82
CA LYS A 626 11.00 -15.20 18.67
C LYS A 626 12.30 -14.76 18.00
N LYS A 627 12.60 -15.23 16.77
CA LYS A 627 13.92 -15.00 16.12
C LYS A 627 13.89 -13.85 15.11
N ALA A 628 12.91 -12.94 15.15
CA ALA A 628 12.78 -11.83 14.23
C ALA A 628 13.72 -10.65 14.56
N PHE A 629 15.02 -10.92 14.71
CA PHE A 629 16.04 -9.90 14.86
C PHE A 629 16.42 -9.31 13.50
N GLN A 630 16.50 -7.98 13.43
CA GLN A 630 16.67 -7.19 12.22
C GLN A 630 17.86 -6.25 12.34
N PRO A 631 19.09 -6.75 12.16
CA PRO A 631 20.27 -5.88 12.07
C PRO A 631 20.17 -4.98 10.84
N ARG A 632 20.52 -3.72 10.99
CA ARG A 632 20.54 -2.69 9.95
C ARG A 632 21.83 -1.89 10.06
N LEU A 633 22.63 -1.89 9.00
CA LEU A 633 23.95 -1.29 8.95
C LEU A 633 24.02 -0.34 7.77
N GLY A 634 24.50 0.86 7.99
CA GLY A 634 24.69 1.84 6.95
C GLY A 634 25.95 2.66 7.18
N ALA A 635 26.51 3.16 6.08
CA ALA A 635 27.65 4.06 6.11
C ALA A 635 27.50 5.14 5.03
N SER A 636 27.98 6.33 5.32
CA SER A 636 28.16 7.37 4.31
C SER A 636 29.47 8.13 4.55
N TYR A 637 30.21 8.38 3.47
CA TYR A 637 31.50 9.08 3.52
C TYR A 637 31.50 10.28 2.60
N ASP A 638 31.78 11.45 3.16
CA ASP A 638 31.89 12.71 2.44
C ASP A 638 33.29 12.84 1.83
N LEU A 639 33.38 12.62 0.51
CA LEU A 639 34.62 12.70 -0.25
C LEU A 639 35.16 14.14 -0.35
N SER A 640 34.26 15.11 -0.54
CA SER A 640 34.59 16.52 -0.72
C SER A 640 34.89 17.24 0.59
N GLY A 641 34.36 16.77 1.72
CA GLY A 641 34.46 17.38 3.04
C GLY A 641 33.45 18.51 3.28
N ASP A 642 32.73 18.92 2.27
CA ASP A 642 31.68 19.93 2.32
C ASP A 642 30.27 19.33 2.11
N GLY A 643 30.19 18.00 1.94
CA GLY A 643 28.96 17.26 1.69
C GLY A 643 28.46 17.33 0.24
N SER A 644 29.24 17.86 -0.71
CA SER A 644 28.83 17.93 -2.13
C SER A 644 28.96 16.59 -2.85
N THR A 645 29.87 15.74 -2.40
CA THR A 645 30.11 14.40 -2.96
C THR A 645 30.17 13.36 -1.86
N VAL A 646 29.15 12.51 -1.79
CA VAL A 646 29.01 11.51 -0.74
C VAL A 646 28.84 10.11 -1.34
N VAL A 647 29.71 9.18 -0.95
CA VAL A 647 29.51 7.74 -1.20
C VAL A 647 28.75 7.17 -0.02
N PHE A 648 27.80 6.30 -0.29
CA PHE A 648 26.97 5.69 0.75
C PHE A 648 26.65 4.23 0.43
N GLY A 649 26.32 3.47 1.46
CA GLY A 649 25.87 2.10 1.32
C GLY A 649 25.30 1.55 2.60
N GLY A 650 24.65 0.39 2.52
CA GLY A 650 24.12 -0.27 3.68
C GLY A 650 23.53 -1.64 3.36
N ALA A 651 23.33 -2.41 4.42
CA ALA A 651 22.70 -3.72 4.38
C ALA A 651 21.78 -3.89 5.60
N GLY A 652 20.68 -4.62 5.42
CA GLY A 652 19.76 -4.87 6.51
C GLY A 652 18.86 -6.06 6.27
N LEU A 653 18.34 -6.60 7.37
CA LEU A 653 17.31 -7.62 7.39
C LEU A 653 16.00 -6.99 7.88
N TYR A 654 14.92 -7.28 7.18
CA TYR A 654 13.61 -6.67 7.42
C TYR A 654 12.54 -7.75 7.42
N PHE A 655 11.77 -7.86 8.51
CA PHE A 655 10.65 -8.78 8.61
C PHE A 655 9.34 -8.06 8.31
N ASP A 656 8.41 -8.80 7.69
CA ASP A 656 7.03 -8.42 7.48
C ASP A 656 6.09 -9.47 8.07
N ARG A 657 4.84 -9.50 7.68
CA ARG A 657 3.76 -10.33 8.21
C ARG A 657 3.04 -11.09 7.13
N ASN A 658 2.42 -12.19 7.55
CA ASN A 658 1.36 -12.81 6.78
C ASN A 658 0.05 -12.04 7.02
N TYR A 659 -0.78 -11.88 5.99
CA TYR A 659 -2.07 -11.21 6.16
C TYR A 659 -3.19 -12.20 6.49
N TRP A 660 -4.12 -11.74 7.30
CA TRP A 660 -5.11 -12.60 7.96
C TRP A 660 -6.15 -13.19 7.02
N ASN A 661 -6.46 -12.55 5.89
CA ASN A 661 -7.42 -13.12 4.93
C ASN A 661 -7.01 -14.54 4.49
N THR A 662 -5.70 -14.79 4.37
CA THR A 662 -5.16 -16.12 4.02
C THR A 662 -5.16 -17.07 5.22
N LEU A 663 -4.78 -16.59 6.40
CA LEU A 663 -4.72 -17.40 7.62
C LEU A 663 -6.12 -17.82 8.11
N PHE A 664 -7.13 -16.99 7.88
CA PHE A 664 -8.53 -17.33 8.18
C PHE A 664 -9.00 -18.60 7.47
N ASP A 665 -8.45 -18.91 6.30
CA ASP A 665 -8.90 -20.06 5.52
C ASP A 665 -8.66 -21.40 6.23
N GLU A 666 -7.69 -21.52 7.15
CA GLU A 666 -7.47 -22.71 7.98
C GLU A 666 -8.69 -23.05 8.83
N GLN A 667 -9.36 -22.07 9.41
CA GLN A 667 -10.58 -22.24 10.20
C GLN A 667 -11.83 -22.16 9.33
N PHE A 668 -11.92 -21.14 8.46
CA PHE A 668 -13.09 -20.80 7.67
C PHE A 668 -13.54 -21.94 6.78
N ARG A 669 -12.64 -22.51 5.98
CA ARG A 669 -12.99 -23.56 5.00
C ARG A 669 -13.54 -24.83 5.63
N ARG A 670 -13.22 -25.05 6.89
CA ARG A 670 -13.76 -26.18 7.66
C ARG A 670 -15.17 -25.93 8.19
N GLN A 671 -15.47 -24.69 8.62
CA GLN A 671 -16.75 -24.35 9.23
C GLN A 671 -17.77 -23.80 8.24
N PHE A 672 -17.33 -23.42 7.04
CA PHE A 672 -18.17 -22.96 5.94
C PHE A 672 -17.81 -23.71 4.67
N THR A 673 -18.78 -24.40 4.11
CA THR A 673 -18.61 -25.26 2.94
C THR A 673 -19.34 -24.65 1.75
N VAL A 674 -18.67 -24.61 0.59
CA VAL A 674 -19.32 -24.34 -0.70
C VAL A 674 -19.36 -25.64 -1.48
N ILE A 675 -20.55 -26.05 -1.87
CA ILE A 675 -20.74 -27.23 -2.71
C ILE A 675 -21.17 -26.82 -4.11
N ARG A 676 -20.66 -27.57 -5.10
CA ARG A 676 -21.08 -27.51 -6.49
C ARG A 676 -21.92 -28.74 -6.79
N PHE A 677 -23.19 -28.57 -7.05
CA PHE A 677 -24.05 -29.61 -7.56
C PHE A 677 -24.02 -29.65 -9.09
N GLU A 678 -23.82 -30.81 -9.66
CA GLU A 678 -24.04 -31.07 -11.07
C GLU A 678 -25.46 -31.63 -11.29
N PHE A 679 -26.19 -31.09 -12.25
CA PHE A 679 -27.51 -31.57 -12.62
C PHE A 679 -27.43 -32.43 -13.86
N ARG A 680 -27.66 -33.73 -13.71
CA ARG A 680 -27.63 -34.69 -14.79
C ARG A 680 -28.74 -35.77 -14.58
N PRO A 681 -29.35 -36.26 -15.68
CA PRO A 681 -30.39 -37.32 -15.56
C PRO A 681 -29.81 -38.68 -15.14
N ASP A 682 -28.50 -38.92 -15.35
CA ASP A 682 -27.78 -40.17 -15.11
C ASP A 682 -27.03 -40.19 -13.77
N CYS A 683 -27.40 -39.34 -12.81
CA CYS A 683 -26.80 -39.36 -11.48
C CYS A 683 -27.05 -40.69 -10.77
N ALA A 684 -25.98 -41.33 -10.30
CA ALA A 684 -26.10 -42.54 -9.51
C ALA A 684 -26.84 -42.27 -8.20
N PRO A 685 -27.70 -43.17 -7.74
CA PRO A 685 -28.33 -43.07 -6.43
C PRO A 685 -27.28 -42.91 -5.32
N GLY A 686 -27.42 -41.89 -4.49
CA GLY A 686 -26.48 -41.60 -3.40
C GLY A 686 -25.21 -40.82 -3.81
N ALA A 687 -25.13 -40.36 -5.04
CA ALA A 687 -24.05 -39.42 -5.44
C ALA A 687 -24.07 -38.17 -4.58
N THR A 688 -22.92 -37.72 -4.10
CA THR A 688 -22.82 -36.61 -3.13
C THR A 688 -23.03 -35.21 -3.72
N ASN A 689 -22.72 -35.04 -5.02
CA ASN A 689 -22.77 -33.74 -5.71
C ASN A 689 -23.38 -33.81 -7.12
N CYS A 690 -24.11 -34.89 -7.43
CA CYS A 690 -24.84 -35.09 -8.67
C CYS A 690 -26.31 -35.32 -8.36
N LEU A 691 -27.20 -34.54 -8.98
CA LEU A 691 -28.63 -34.57 -8.76
C LEU A 691 -29.36 -34.58 -10.11
N ALA A 692 -30.51 -35.28 -10.19
CA ALA A 692 -31.45 -35.03 -11.27
C ALA A 692 -32.08 -33.64 -11.08
N TRP A 693 -32.17 -32.85 -12.15
CA TRP A 693 -32.73 -31.51 -12.05
C TRP A 693 -34.20 -31.54 -11.63
N ASP A 694 -34.54 -30.70 -10.63
CA ASP A 694 -35.90 -30.46 -10.17
C ASP A 694 -36.04 -28.95 -9.84
N PRO A 695 -37.07 -28.23 -10.31
CA PRO A 695 -37.31 -26.84 -10.00
C PRO A 695 -37.35 -26.51 -8.50
N LYS A 696 -37.60 -27.46 -7.60
CA LYS A 696 -37.55 -27.24 -6.15
C LYS A 696 -36.21 -26.78 -5.66
N TYR A 697 -35.10 -27.04 -6.40
CA TYR A 697 -33.76 -26.61 -6.06
C TYR A 697 -33.53 -25.10 -6.24
N TYR A 698 -34.47 -24.38 -6.87
CA TYR A 698 -34.48 -22.93 -6.82
C TYR A 698 -34.79 -22.37 -5.43
N ASP A 699 -35.40 -23.18 -4.54
CA ASP A 699 -35.47 -22.80 -3.12
C ASP A 699 -34.10 -22.96 -2.46
N PRO A 700 -33.46 -21.86 -1.97
CA PRO A 700 -32.12 -21.95 -1.35
C PRO A 700 -32.08 -22.84 -0.12
N ALA A 701 -33.19 -22.95 0.63
CA ALA A 701 -33.24 -23.81 1.82
C ALA A 701 -33.20 -25.29 1.44
N THR A 702 -33.95 -25.70 0.41
CA THR A 702 -33.94 -27.07 -0.12
C THR A 702 -32.55 -27.44 -0.65
N LEU A 703 -31.92 -26.58 -1.42
CA LEU A 703 -30.59 -26.84 -1.98
C LEU A 703 -29.51 -26.89 -0.87
N ARG A 704 -29.63 -26.04 0.16
CA ARG A 704 -28.72 -26.01 1.33
C ARG A 704 -28.85 -27.30 2.13
N ALA A 705 -30.06 -27.75 2.44
CA ALA A 705 -30.29 -29.02 3.15
C ALA A 705 -29.65 -30.20 2.42
N GLN A 706 -29.73 -30.22 1.09
CA GLN A 706 -29.07 -31.23 0.25
C GLN A 706 -27.53 -31.09 0.37
N GLY A 707 -26.99 -29.88 0.41
CA GLY A 707 -25.57 -29.62 0.61
C GLY A 707 -25.05 -30.06 1.97
N GLU A 708 -25.79 -29.77 3.03
CA GLU A 708 -25.46 -30.20 4.42
C GLU A 708 -25.42 -31.73 4.56
N ALA A 709 -26.30 -32.44 3.88
CA ALA A 709 -26.35 -33.90 3.90
C ALA A 709 -25.17 -34.56 3.15
N THR A 710 -24.63 -33.90 2.11
CA THR A 710 -23.67 -34.52 1.18
C THR A 710 -22.36 -33.80 1.04
N GLY A 711 -22.28 -32.56 1.52
CA GLY A 711 -21.14 -31.66 1.32
C GLY A 711 -19.86 -32.15 2.02
N ARG A 712 -18.73 -31.97 1.33
CA ARG A 712 -17.39 -32.19 1.88
C ARG A 712 -16.65 -30.88 1.94
N PRO A 713 -16.17 -30.45 3.13
CA PRO A 713 -15.43 -29.20 3.26
C PRO A 713 -14.06 -29.29 2.59
N GLU A 714 -13.54 -28.19 2.14
CA GLU A 714 -12.12 -28.02 1.84
C GLU A 714 -11.33 -27.92 3.14
N VAL A 715 -10.08 -28.36 3.13
CA VAL A 715 -9.19 -28.29 4.28
C VAL A 715 -7.96 -27.49 3.92
N PHE A 716 -7.71 -26.43 4.67
CA PHE A 716 -6.51 -25.62 4.55
C PHE A 716 -5.64 -25.84 5.79
N LEU A 717 -4.36 -26.13 5.55
CA LEU A 717 -3.41 -26.52 6.57
C LEU A 717 -2.29 -25.49 6.63
N VAL A 718 -2.06 -24.87 7.79
CA VAL A 718 -0.96 -23.94 8.04
C VAL A 718 0.13 -24.65 8.84
N LYS A 719 1.41 -24.48 8.45
CA LYS A 719 2.54 -25.11 9.12
C LYS A 719 2.76 -24.55 10.51
N ASN A 720 3.10 -25.42 11.48
CA ASN A 720 3.41 -25.03 12.87
C ASN A 720 4.74 -24.27 12.98
N ASP A 721 5.70 -24.55 12.10
CA ASP A 721 7.06 -23.98 12.08
C ASP A 721 7.24 -22.84 11.06
N MET A 722 6.14 -22.27 10.56
CA MET A 722 6.19 -21.22 9.55
C MET A 722 6.94 -19.97 10.03
N VAL A 723 7.80 -19.44 9.18
CA VAL A 723 8.61 -18.26 9.44
C VAL A 723 7.99 -17.03 8.80
N PRO A 724 7.90 -15.87 9.49
CA PRO A 724 7.39 -14.65 8.88
C PRO A 724 8.17 -14.24 7.62
N PRO A 725 7.50 -13.60 6.63
CA PRO A 725 8.16 -13.06 5.44
C PRO A 725 9.29 -12.10 5.82
N ARG A 726 10.38 -12.16 5.09
CA ARG A 726 11.54 -11.29 5.33
C ARG A 726 12.27 -10.94 4.04
N THR A 727 12.92 -9.78 4.05
CA THR A 727 13.75 -9.31 2.93
C THR A 727 15.12 -8.88 3.43
N MET A 728 16.16 -9.37 2.79
CA MET A 728 17.51 -8.83 2.93
C MET A 728 17.68 -7.74 1.88
N GLN A 729 18.11 -6.55 2.30
CA GLN A 729 18.39 -5.41 1.44
C GLN A 729 19.89 -5.12 1.44
N LEU A 730 20.41 -4.72 0.27
CA LEU A 730 21.77 -4.25 0.06
C LEU A 730 21.73 -3.07 -0.89
N SER A 731 22.37 -1.97 -0.55
CA SER A 731 22.55 -0.87 -1.48
C SER A 731 23.92 -0.21 -1.35
N PHE A 732 24.38 0.41 -2.43
CA PHE A 732 25.48 1.35 -2.43
C PHE A 732 25.29 2.39 -3.53
N GLY A 733 25.87 3.58 -3.35
CA GLY A 733 25.70 4.64 -4.34
C GLY A 733 26.57 5.86 -4.09
N LEU A 734 26.41 6.82 -4.99
CA LEU A 734 27.08 8.10 -5.00
C LEU A 734 26.03 9.22 -5.09
N ARG A 735 26.13 10.24 -4.25
CA ARG A 735 25.41 11.51 -4.38
C ARG A 735 26.40 12.60 -4.73
N HIS A 736 26.05 13.41 -5.73
CA HIS A 736 26.87 14.55 -6.12
C HIS A 736 25.99 15.77 -6.40
N ASP A 737 26.31 16.90 -5.79
CA ASP A 737 25.60 18.16 -5.97
C ASP A 737 26.28 18.99 -7.06
N ILE A 738 25.56 19.27 -8.17
CA ILE A 738 26.01 20.11 -9.29
C ILE A 738 25.22 21.41 -9.25
N GLY A 739 25.80 22.44 -8.65
CA GLY A 739 25.11 23.71 -8.41
C GLY A 739 23.87 23.51 -7.52
N ARG A 740 22.66 23.70 -8.07
CA ARG A 740 21.39 23.50 -7.36
C ARG A 740 20.76 22.12 -7.58
N GLN A 741 21.41 21.27 -8.35
CA GLN A 741 20.91 19.96 -8.72
C GLN A 741 21.65 18.87 -7.92
N ARG A 742 20.91 17.85 -7.50
CA ARG A 742 21.50 16.64 -6.91
C ARG A 742 21.37 15.48 -7.88
N VAL A 743 22.47 14.82 -8.16
CA VAL A 743 22.54 13.59 -8.92
C VAL A 743 22.82 12.45 -7.94
N THR A 744 22.01 11.41 -7.97
CA THR A 744 22.22 10.18 -7.19
C THR A 744 22.24 8.99 -8.12
N LEU A 745 23.31 8.23 -8.07
CA LEU A 745 23.42 6.93 -8.75
C LEU A 745 23.51 5.85 -7.68
N SER A 746 22.65 4.83 -7.71
CA SER A 746 22.69 3.74 -6.75
C SER A 746 22.39 2.38 -7.37
N TYR A 747 23.03 1.36 -6.82
CA TYR A 747 22.63 -0.05 -6.98
C TYR A 747 21.79 -0.45 -5.77
N ASN A 748 20.69 -1.18 -6.00
CA ASN A 748 19.78 -1.65 -4.98
C ASN A 748 19.43 -3.12 -5.23
N GLY A 749 19.73 -3.98 -4.26
CA GLY A 749 19.43 -5.41 -4.29
C GLY A 749 18.49 -5.82 -3.15
N LEU A 750 17.43 -6.57 -3.45
CA LEU A 750 16.53 -7.16 -2.46
C LEU A 750 16.40 -8.66 -2.68
N ARG A 751 16.34 -9.41 -1.59
CA ARG A 751 16.18 -10.87 -1.56
C ARG A 751 15.07 -11.22 -0.56
N GLY A 752 13.84 -11.39 -1.07
CA GLY A 752 12.69 -11.80 -0.26
C GLY A 752 12.63 -13.31 -0.06
N ARG A 753 12.18 -13.74 1.12
CA ARG A 753 12.01 -15.14 1.51
C ARG A 753 10.82 -15.30 2.43
N ASN A 754 10.32 -16.54 2.51
CA ASN A 754 9.27 -16.97 3.41
C ASN A 754 7.90 -16.31 3.14
N TYR A 755 7.63 -15.88 1.90
CA TYR A 755 6.25 -15.63 1.49
C TYR A 755 5.53 -16.98 1.32
N MET A 756 4.23 -16.99 1.52
CA MET A 756 3.41 -18.21 1.58
C MET A 756 2.50 -18.33 0.36
N ASN A 757 2.44 -19.53 -0.22
CA ASN A 757 1.34 -19.95 -1.09
C ASN A 757 0.68 -21.22 -0.54
N PHE A 758 -0.62 -21.39 -0.76
CA PHE A 758 -1.24 -22.69 -0.62
C PHE A 758 -0.99 -23.54 -1.84
N VAL A 759 -0.51 -24.75 -1.62
CA VAL A 759 -0.31 -25.79 -2.62
C VAL A 759 -1.29 -26.92 -2.40
N ARG A 760 -1.73 -27.59 -3.47
CA ARG A 760 -2.63 -28.73 -3.38
C ARG A 760 -1.90 -29.95 -2.81
N ALA A 761 -2.52 -30.61 -1.83
CA ALA A 761 -1.95 -31.77 -1.15
C ALA A 761 -2.78 -33.06 -1.31
N SER A 762 -3.90 -33.02 -2.05
CA SER A 762 -4.74 -34.17 -2.37
C SER A 762 -5.25 -34.12 -3.80
N PRO A 763 -5.83 -35.17 -4.37
CA PRO A 763 -6.60 -35.09 -5.61
C PRO A 763 -7.71 -34.03 -5.52
N TRP A 764 -8.10 -33.46 -6.65
CA TRP A 764 -9.29 -32.60 -6.76
C TRP A 764 -10.54 -33.40 -6.33
N GLY A 765 -11.41 -32.76 -5.54
CA GLY A 765 -12.58 -33.43 -4.99
C GLY A 765 -12.26 -34.46 -3.89
N GLY A 766 -11.02 -34.58 -3.43
CA GLY A 766 -10.58 -35.44 -2.34
C GLY A 766 -10.46 -36.90 -2.69
N GLY A 767 -11.07 -37.39 -3.74
CA GLY A 767 -11.13 -38.82 -4.07
C GLY A 767 -11.97 -39.63 -3.07
N PRO A 768 -12.14 -40.94 -3.29
CA PRO A 768 -13.03 -41.81 -2.47
C PRO A 768 -12.51 -42.05 -1.06
N ALA A 769 -11.21 -41.94 -0.82
CA ALA A 769 -10.57 -42.23 0.48
C ALA A 769 -10.59 -41.06 1.48
N LEU A 770 -11.00 -39.85 1.06
CA LEU A 770 -11.02 -38.67 1.90
C LEU A 770 -12.44 -38.20 2.23
N PRO A 771 -12.75 -37.88 3.49
CA PRO A 771 -14.03 -37.27 3.88
C PRO A 771 -14.04 -35.76 3.56
N TYR A 772 -13.06 -35.25 2.82
CA TYR A 772 -12.87 -33.85 2.45
C TYR A 772 -12.89 -33.69 0.93
N ASN A 773 -13.21 -32.48 0.47
CA ASN A 773 -13.14 -32.14 -0.96
C ASN A 773 -11.67 -32.10 -1.41
N THR A 774 -10.97 -31.03 -1.10
CA THR A 774 -9.54 -30.84 -1.44
C THR A 774 -8.78 -30.41 -0.20
N VAL A 775 -7.55 -30.92 -0.05
CA VAL A 775 -6.64 -30.50 1.01
C VAL A 775 -5.56 -29.61 0.39
N PHE A 776 -5.40 -28.43 0.98
CA PHE A 776 -4.35 -27.46 0.66
C PHE A 776 -3.40 -27.31 1.83
N ALA A 777 -2.12 -27.14 1.55
CA ALA A 777 -1.09 -26.95 2.56
C ALA A 777 -0.31 -25.66 2.29
N ALA A 778 -0.03 -24.90 3.34
CA ALA A 778 0.79 -23.70 3.25
C ALA A 778 2.26 -24.07 3.01
N ASP A 779 2.85 -23.52 1.97
CA ASP A 779 4.25 -23.63 1.61
C ASP A 779 4.89 -22.24 1.67
N ASP A 780 5.74 -21.98 2.66
CA ASP A 780 6.39 -20.70 2.96
C ASP A 780 7.76 -20.55 2.26
N ARG A 781 8.02 -21.32 1.19
CA ARG A 781 9.28 -21.30 0.45
C ARG A 781 9.30 -20.33 -0.73
N VAL A 782 8.30 -19.47 -0.89
CA VAL A 782 8.27 -18.43 -1.93
C VAL A 782 9.45 -17.46 -1.74
N LYS A 783 10.13 -17.15 -2.84
CA LYS A 783 11.31 -16.29 -2.87
C LYS A 783 11.20 -15.24 -3.96
N THR A 784 11.80 -14.07 -3.70
CA THR A 784 11.90 -12.97 -4.67
C THR A 784 13.34 -12.48 -4.80
N TRP A 785 13.69 -11.98 -5.98
CA TRP A 785 14.97 -11.37 -6.29
C TRP A 785 14.74 -10.09 -7.07
N TYR A 786 15.35 -9.03 -6.61
CA TYR A 786 15.35 -7.74 -7.30
C TYR A 786 16.76 -7.17 -7.32
N ASP A 787 17.20 -6.70 -8.49
CA ASP A 787 18.46 -6.01 -8.72
C ASP A 787 18.17 -4.79 -9.59
N ALA A 788 18.59 -3.59 -9.17
CA ALA A 788 18.37 -2.38 -9.93
C ALA A 788 19.52 -1.40 -9.87
N LEU A 789 19.81 -0.78 -11.01
CA LEU A 789 20.60 0.44 -11.10
C LEU A 789 19.65 1.63 -11.25
N GLN A 790 19.79 2.62 -10.37
CA GLN A 790 18.89 3.77 -10.30
C GLN A 790 19.68 5.07 -10.44
N LEU A 791 19.22 5.92 -11.35
CA LEU A 791 19.72 7.29 -11.51
C LEU A 791 18.61 8.26 -11.13
N GLN A 792 18.91 9.21 -10.27
CA GLN A 792 17.99 10.27 -9.90
C GLN A 792 18.67 11.62 -10.03
N VAL A 793 17.99 12.55 -10.68
CA VAL A 793 18.38 13.98 -10.74
C VAL A 793 17.25 14.77 -10.11
N GLN A 794 17.57 15.61 -9.14
CA GLN A 794 16.59 16.46 -8.43
C GLN A 794 17.04 17.90 -8.40
N ARG A 795 16.10 18.81 -8.68
CA ARG A 795 16.25 20.25 -8.49
C ARG A 795 15.08 20.77 -7.66
N PRO A 796 15.30 21.11 -6.37
CA PRO A 796 14.25 21.65 -5.54
C PRO A 796 13.69 22.96 -6.09
N LEU A 797 12.37 23.13 -6.07
CA LEU A 797 11.72 24.40 -6.32
C LEU A 797 11.75 25.22 -5.01
N ASN A 798 12.34 26.38 -5.04
CA ASN A 798 12.32 27.33 -3.92
C ASN A 798 11.76 28.69 -4.38
N VAL A 799 11.56 29.61 -3.45
CA VAL A 799 10.98 30.94 -3.73
C VAL A 799 11.75 31.69 -4.83
N ALA A 800 13.08 31.59 -4.84
CA ALA A 800 13.96 32.25 -5.82
C ALA A 800 14.12 31.46 -7.14
N SER A 801 13.60 30.24 -7.26
CA SER A 801 13.74 29.42 -8.46
C SER A 801 12.59 29.66 -9.43
N ARG A 802 12.91 29.86 -10.72
CA ARG A 802 11.88 29.87 -11.77
C ARG A 802 11.36 28.51 -12.14
N TRP A 803 12.13 27.45 -11.85
CA TRP A 803 11.71 26.06 -12.10
C TRP A 803 12.34 25.10 -11.10
N GLY A 804 11.66 23.98 -10.89
CA GLY A 804 12.14 22.81 -10.14
C GLY A 804 11.59 21.54 -10.77
N GLY A 805 12.16 20.39 -10.44
CA GLY A 805 11.70 19.12 -10.98
C GLY A 805 12.68 18.00 -10.72
N GLY A 806 12.42 16.84 -11.34
CA GLY A 806 13.24 15.65 -11.20
C GLY A 806 13.14 14.71 -12.38
N LEU A 807 14.17 13.88 -12.49
CA LEU A 807 14.23 12.74 -13.40
C LEU A 807 14.65 11.52 -12.58
N SER A 808 13.89 10.46 -12.68
CA SER A 808 14.20 9.15 -12.10
C SER A 808 14.27 8.11 -13.22
N TYR A 809 15.38 7.39 -13.32
CA TYR A 809 15.52 6.25 -14.21
C TYR A 809 15.89 5.02 -13.41
N THR A 810 15.17 3.92 -13.65
CA THR A 810 15.43 2.62 -13.05
C THR A 810 15.64 1.58 -14.13
N LEU A 811 16.78 0.90 -14.11
CA LEU A 811 17.06 -0.32 -14.85
C LEU A 811 16.98 -1.47 -13.85
N ALA A 812 15.94 -2.31 -13.93
CA ALA A 812 15.67 -3.35 -12.94
C ALA A 812 15.52 -4.74 -13.54
N LYS A 813 15.72 -5.73 -12.69
CA LYS A 813 15.39 -7.14 -12.94
C LYS A 813 14.70 -7.70 -11.70
N SER A 814 13.41 -8.05 -11.83
CA SER A 814 12.62 -8.69 -10.78
C SER A 814 12.28 -10.12 -11.15
N GLN A 815 12.51 -11.05 -10.25
CA GLN A 815 12.24 -12.48 -10.44
C GLN A 815 11.61 -13.05 -9.15
N GLU A 816 10.85 -14.15 -9.30
CA GLU A 816 10.26 -14.88 -8.20
C GLU A 816 10.32 -16.40 -8.42
N GLN A 817 10.19 -17.14 -7.33
CA GLN A 817 9.92 -18.58 -7.28
C GLN A 817 8.67 -18.76 -6.39
N GLY A 818 7.56 -19.20 -6.95
CA GLY A 818 6.23 -19.09 -6.38
C GLY A 818 5.55 -17.79 -6.79
N GLU A 819 4.45 -17.43 -6.13
CA GLU A 819 3.70 -16.19 -6.36
C GLU A 819 3.78 -15.29 -5.13
N SER A 820 4.63 -14.29 -5.17
CA SER A 820 4.80 -13.36 -4.05
C SER A 820 3.57 -12.46 -3.82
N GLN A 821 2.73 -12.28 -4.84
CA GLN A 821 1.49 -11.49 -4.80
C GLN A 821 0.23 -12.37 -4.79
N GLY A 822 0.36 -13.70 -4.88
CA GLY A 822 -0.73 -14.68 -4.90
C GLY A 822 -0.96 -15.35 -3.55
N ILE A 823 -2.17 -15.89 -3.36
CA ILE A 823 -2.51 -16.75 -2.22
C ILE A 823 -2.30 -18.21 -2.61
N PHE A 824 -2.63 -18.55 -3.84
CA PHE A 824 -2.54 -19.90 -4.38
C PHE A 824 -1.46 -19.95 -5.43
N TRP A 825 -0.65 -20.99 -5.40
CA TRP A 825 0.14 -21.36 -6.56
C TRP A 825 -0.82 -21.88 -7.65
N GLY A 826 -0.65 -21.46 -8.90
CA GLY A 826 -1.55 -21.69 -10.03
C GLY A 826 -1.74 -23.15 -10.48
N PHE A 827 -1.70 -24.12 -9.55
CA PHE A 827 -2.08 -25.53 -9.71
C PHE A 827 -1.45 -26.27 -10.91
N ASP A 828 -0.20 -25.89 -11.25
CA ASP A 828 0.60 -26.64 -12.23
C ASP A 828 1.14 -27.91 -11.56
N ASP A 829 0.50 -29.04 -11.83
CA ASP A 829 0.83 -30.33 -11.19
C ASP A 829 2.26 -30.82 -11.51
N ARG A 830 2.96 -30.21 -12.48
CA ARG A 830 4.40 -30.45 -12.69
C ARG A 830 5.25 -30.02 -11.50
N TYR A 831 4.75 -29.07 -10.73
CA TYR A 831 5.41 -28.45 -9.59
C TYR A 831 4.50 -28.50 -8.35
N PRO A 832 4.39 -29.66 -7.69
CA PRO A 832 3.46 -29.86 -6.58
C PRO A 832 3.72 -28.98 -5.37
N THR A 833 4.95 -28.47 -5.23
CA THR A 833 5.35 -27.56 -4.16
C THR A 833 6.05 -26.32 -4.72
N VAL A 834 6.08 -25.25 -3.94
CA VAL A 834 6.82 -24.02 -4.30
C VAL A 834 8.31 -24.32 -4.50
N GLY A 835 8.87 -25.28 -3.74
CA GLY A 835 10.28 -25.65 -3.86
C GLY A 835 10.67 -26.26 -5.21
N ASP A 836 9.69 -26.86 -5.92
CA ASP A 836 9.91 -27.47 -7.24
C ASP A 836 9.92 -26.45 -8.38
N LEU A 837 9.41 -25.24 -8.15
CA LEU A 837 9.23 -24.22 -9.18
C LEU A 837 10.54 -23.66 -9.71
N PRO A 838 10.64 -23.40 -11.01
CA PRO A 838 11.75 -22.64 -11.56
C PRO A 838 11.65 -21.15 -11.15
N ARG A 839 12.80 -20.50 -11.10
CA ARG A 839 12.87 -19.04 -10.99
C ARG A 839 12.39 -18.41 -12.29
N ARG A 840 11.38 -17.49 -12.18
CA ARG A 840 10.76 -16.82 -13.34
C ARG A 840 10.76 -15.30 -13.18
N ARG A 841 10.45 -14.56 -14.22
CA ARG A 841 10.18 -13.12 -14.11
C ARG A 841 8.97 -12.89 -13.24
N ALA A 842 9.08 -11.90 -12.35
CA ALA A 842 7.93 -11.49 -11.53
C ALA A 842 6.91 -10.68 -12.36
N PRO A 843 5.61 -10.74 -12.05
CA PRO A 843 4.58 -9.99 -12.79
C PRO A 843 4.79 -8.48 -12.78
N ASN A 844 5.53 -7.95 -11.82
CA ASN A 844 5.87 -6.53 -11.68
C ASN A 844 7.25 -6.17 -12.26
N ASP A 845 7.90 -7.07 -13.01
CA ASP A 845 9.20 -6.81 -13.63
C ASP A 845 9.06 -5.80 -14.78
N GLN A 846 9.49 -4.58 -14.51
CA GLN A 846 9.64 -3.51 -15.49
C GLN A 846 11.14 -3.24 -15.70
N ARG A 847 11.67 -3.65 -16.87
CA ARG A 847 13.10 -3.53 -17.16
C ARG A 847 13.58 -2.08 -17.12
N HIS A 848 12.86 -1.19 -17.75
CA HIS A 848 13.15 0.24 -17.83
C HIS A 848 11.96 1.02 -17.31
N SER A 849 12.21 1.95 -16.41
CA SER A 849 11.22 2.92 -15.92
C SER A 849 11.85 4.31 -15.87
N ILE A 850 11.23 5.27 -16.53
CA ILE A 850 11.63 6.67 -16.55
C ILE A 850 10.47 7.48 -16.02
N VAL A 851 10.69 8.28 -14.99
CA VAL A 851 9.72 9.26 -14.52
C VAL A 851 10.38 10.62 -14.46
N ALA A 852 9.86 11.59 -15.21
CA ALA A 852 10.30 12.97 -15.17
C ALA A 852 9.18 13.88 -14.71
N ASN A 853 9.50 14.91 -13.94
CA ASN A 853 8.55 15.92 -13.52
C ASN A 853 9.17 17.31 -13.56
N GLY A 854 8.33 18.32 -13.76
CA GLY A 854 8.78 19.72 -13.79
C GLY A 854 7.68 20.67 -13.38
N ILE A 855 8.06 21.75 -12.71
CA ILE A 855 7.21 22.87 -12.33
C ILE A 855 7.94 24.14 -12.77
N PHE A 856 7.28 24.97 -13.59
CA PHE A 856 7.85 26.15 -14.21
C PHE A 856 6.98 27.37 -13.91
N ARG A 857 7.56 28.39 -13.24
CA ARG A 857 6.91 29.69 -13.03
C ARG A 857 7.12 30.54 -14.26
N LEU A 858 6.05 30.85 -14.95
CA LEU A 858 6.05 31.64 -16.17
C LEU A 858 5.64 33.09 -15.86
N PRO A 859 5.90 34.04 -16.78
CA PRO A 859 5.42 35.43 -16.63
C PRO A 859 3.91 35.53 -16.45
N ALA A 860 3.43 36.62 -15.89
CA ALA A 860 2.01 36.92 -15.68
C ALA A 860 1.29 35.92 -14.78
N ASP A 861 1.95 35.42 -13.71
CA ASP A 861 1.40 34.47 -12.73
C ASP A 861 0.87 33.19 -13.36
N PHE A 862 1.47 32.74 -14.49
CA PHE A 862 1.24 31.38 -14.99
C PHE A 862 2.18 30.39 -14.35
N LEU A 863 1.65 29.17 -14.07
CA LEU A 863 2.42 28.03 -13.65
C LEU A 863 2.17 26.87 -14.62
N PHE A 864 3.23 26.35 -15.21
CA PHE A 864 3.19 25.13 -16.01
C PHE A 864 3.81 23.96 -15.24
N SER A 865 3.18 22.81 -15.25
CA SER A 865 3.76 21.60 -14.66
C SER A 865 3.44 20.35 -15.45
N THR A 866 4.33 19.36 -15.35
CA THR A 866 4.21 18.12 -16.12
C THR A 866 4.76 16.93 -15.35
N ILE A 867 4.19 15.76 -15.63
CA ILE A 867 4.74 14.44 -15.27
C ILE A 867 4.80 13.60 -16.53
N VAL A 868 5.95 13.00 -16.82
CA VAL A 868 6.15 12.01 -17.87
C VAL A 868 6.50 10.69 -17.23
N ASN A 869 5.78 9.63 -17.58
CA ASN A 869 6.04 8.28 -17.10
C ASN A 869 6.13 7.33 -18.29
N LEU A 870 7.30 6.73 -18.47
CA LEU A 870 7.60 5.75 -19.52
C LEU A 870 8.11 4.48 -18.84
N ALA A 871 7.54 3.32 -19.16
CA ALA A 871 8.02 2.06 -18.63
C ALA A 871 7.97 0.95 -19.69
N SER A 872 8.93 0.04 -19.62
CA SER A 872 8.91 -1.17 -20.45
C SER A 872 7.67 -2.02 -20.12
N GLY A 873 7.35 -2.97 -20.98
CA GLY A 873 6.26 -3.93 -20.76
C GLY A 873 6.45 -4.72 -19.45
N ILE A 874 5.35 -5.02 -18.79
CA ILE A 874 5.32 -5.93 -17.64
C ILE A 874 5.27 -7.37 -18.08
N ALA A 875 5.74 -8.29 -17.24
CA ALA A 875 5.53 -9.72 -17.40
C ALA A 875 4.10 -10.07 -17.03
N VAL A 876 3.41 -10.82 -17.87
CA VAL A 876 2.06 -11.32 -17.67
C VAL A 876 2.09 -12.82 -17.55
N ASN A 877 1.49 -13.37 -16.48
CA ASN A 877 1.35 -14.81 -16.30
C ASN A 877 0.05 -15.26 -17.00
N ALA A 878 0.17 -16.19 -17.94
CA ALA A 878 -0.94 -16.78 -18.65
C ALA A 878 -1.09 -18.25 -18.28
N GLU A 879 -2.31 -18.72 -18.08
CA GLU A 879 -2.62 -20.13 -17.86
C GLU A 879 -3.00 -20.81 -19.16
N ASP A 880 -2.30 -21.90 -19.50
CA ASP A 880 -2.66 -22.80 -20.60
C ASP A 880 -3.62 -23.88 -20.09
N ALA A 881 -4.91 -23.69 -20.31
CA ALA A 881 -5.93 -24.70 -20.05
C ALA A 881 -6.34 -25.48 -21.33
N SER A 882 -5.55 -25.37 -22.42
CA SER A 882 -5.85 -26.04 -23.71
C SER A 882 -5.92 -27.57 -23.62
N ARG A 883 -5.33 -28.14 -22.56
CA ARG A 883 -5.35 -29.58 -22.28
C ARG A 883 -6.37 -29.97 -21.23
N GLY A 884 -7.21 -29.05 -20.76
CA GLY A 884 -8.18 -29.23 -19.70
C GLY A 884 -7.75 -28.66 -18.34
N TYR A 885 -8.55 -28.95 -17.32
CA TYR A 885 -8.29 -28.53 -15.93
C TYR A 885 -7.87 -29.73 -15.03
N GLY A 886 -7.52 -30.83 -15.64
CA GLY A 886 -7.03 -32.04 -14.95
C GLY A 886 -5.57 -31.94 -14.52
N PRO A 887 -5.10 -32.92 -13.75
CA PRO A 887 -3.70 -33.02 -13.31
C PRO A 887 -2.73 -32.98 -14.48
N GLY A 888 -1.73 -32.10 -14.43
CA GLY A 888 -0.70 -31.92 -15.45
C GLY A 888 -1.12 -31.22 -16.72
N GLU A 889 -2.36 -30.75 -16.80
CA GLU A 889 -2.92 -30.12 -17.99
C GLU A 889 -2.76 -28.60 -17.98
N ARG A 890 -2.73 -27.97 -16.80
CA ARG A 890 -2.47 -26.53 -16.69
C ARG A 890 -0.97 -26.21 -16.81
N ARG A 891 -0.63 -25.24 -17.64
CA ARG A 891 0.71 -24.69 -17.77
C ARG A 891 0.67 -23.18 -17.62
N THR A 892 1.64 -22.62 -16.91
CA THR A 892 1.80 -21.18 -16.77
C THR A 892 2.90 -20.70 -17.72
N TYR A 893 2.57 -19.74 -18.57
CA TYR A 893 3.50 -19.03 -19.44
C TYR A 893 3.64 -17.58 -18.98
N VAL A 894 4.80 -17.00 -19.24
CA VAL A 894 5.08 -15.59 -18.98
C VAL A 894 5.38 -14.92 -20.31
N PHE A 895 4.60 -13.91 -20.68
CA PHE A 895 4.87 -13.08 -21.87
C PHE A 895 5.00 -11.60 -21.48
N GLU A 896 5.59 -10.81 -22.35
CA GLU A 896 5.69 -9.36 -22.17
C GLU A 896 4.52 -8.64 -22.84
N THR A 897 4.03 -7.60 -22.19
CA THR A 897 3.03 -6.72 -22.81
C THR A 897 3.62 -6.02 -24.03
N PRO A 898 2.83 -5.75 -25.08
CA PRO A 898 3.29 -5.10 -26.29
C PRO A 898 3.97 -3.76 -26.02
N THR A 899 5.07 -3.48 -26.71
CA THR A 899 5.81 -2.23 -26.63
C THR A 899 5.57 -1.37 -27.86
N ARG A 900 5.71 -0.05 -27.72
CA ARG A 900 5.48 0.95 -28.77
C ARG A 900 6.60 2.00 -28.78
N PRO A 901 6.86 2.68 -29.92
CA PRO A 901 7.79 3.79 -29.96
C PRO A 901 7.22 5.03 -29.22
N PHE A 902 8.10 5.84 -28.67
CA PHE A 902 7.75 7.12 -28.05
C PHE A 902 8.75 8.20 -28.53
N LEU A 903 8.25 9.25 -29.16
CA LEU A 903 9.04 10.40 -29.65
C LEU A 903 10.33 9.99 -30.40
N GLY A 904 10.25 8.99 -31.27
CA GLY A 904 11.38 8.49 -32.05
C GLY A 904 12.28 7.48 -31.32
N ILE A 905 12.05 7.21 -30.05
CA ILE A 905 12.65 6.08 -29.33
C ILE A 905 11.93 4.80 -29.77
N GLY A 906 12.68 3.76 -30.14
CA GLY A 906 12.15 2.50 -30.65
C GLY A 906 11.25 1.75 -29.66
N HIS A 907 10.84 0.54 -30.01
CA HIS A 907 9.87 -0.29 -29.26
C HIS A 907 10.42 -0.78 -27.90
N VAL A 908 10.52 0.14 -26.92
CA VAL A 908 11.01 -0.15 -25.56
C VAL A 908 9.89 -0.07 -24.52
N PHE A 909 8.92 0.86 -24.73
CA PHE A 909 7.95 1.20 -23.71
C PHE A 909 6.57 0.58 -23.99
N GLY A 910 6.07 -0.22 -23.05
CA GLY A 910 4.70 -0.75 -23.03
C GLY A 910 3.72 0.18 -22.33
N TYR A 911 4.23 1.06 -21.45
CA TYR A 911 3.46 2.11 -20.77
C TYR A 911 4.03 3.49 -21.08
N GLN A 912 3.16 4.41 -21.50
CA GLN A 912 3.53 5.77 -21.91
C GLN A 912 2.45 6.73 -21.43
N ASN A 913 2.83 7.66 -20.56
CA ASN A 913 1.90 8.68 -20.09
C ASN A 913 2.62 10.02 -19.93
N MET A 914 1.98 11.07 -20.40
CA MET A 914 2.36 12.45 -20.13
C MET A 914 1.14 13.22 -19.66
N ASP A 915 1.26 13.82 -18.48
CA ASP A 915 0.25 14.69 -17.89
C ASP A 915 0.78 16.10 -17.78
N VAL A 916 -0.05 17.09 -18.08
CA VAL A 916 0.32 18.50 -18.00
C VAL A 916 -0.75 19.29 -17.25
N ARG A 917 -0.31 20.34 -16.57
CA ARG A 917 -1.14 21.34 -15.92
C ARG A 917 -0.71 22.73 -16.32
N LEU A 918 -1.68 23.58 -16.63
CA LEU A 918 -1.50 25.01 -16.73
C LEU A 918 -2.40 25.69 -15.70
N GLU A 919 -1.80 26.48 -14.82
CA GLU A 919 -2.49 27.27 -13.80
C GLU A 919 -2.29 28.73 -14.06
N LYS A 920 -3.36 29.54 -13.97
CA LYS A 920 -3.34 30.99 -13.99
C LYS A 920 -3.79 31.51 -12.65
N GLY A 921 -2.88 32.20 -11.94
CA GLY A 921 -3.16 32.89 -10.68
C GLY A 921 -3.72 34.30 -10.88
N PHE A 922 -4.62 34.67 -9.98
CA PHE A 922 -5.22 35.99 -9.86
C PHE A 922 -5.09 36.46 -8.41
N ARG A 923 -4.48 37.62 -8.21
CA ARG A 923 -4.44 38.25 -6.89
C ARG A 923 -5.72 39.05 -6.70
N LEU A 924 -6.43 38.78 -5.64
CA LEU A 924 -7.65 39.47 -5.25
C LEU A 924 -7.39 40.43 -4.09
N ALA A 925 -8.40 41.19 -3.68
CA ALA A 925 -8.27 42.08 -2.55
C ALA A 925 -8.10 41.34 -1.21
N ARG A 926 -7.57 42.01 -0.18
CA ARG A 926 -7.49 41.54 1.22
C ARG A 926 -6.77 40.22 1.43
N GLY A 927 -5.65 39.97 0.74
CA GLY A 927 -4.86 38.75 0.93
C GLY A 927 -5.46 37.48 0.28
N SER A 928 -6.54 37.64 -0.50
CA SER A 928 -7.15 36.52 -1.23
C SER A 928 -6.47 36.29 -2.58
N SER A 929 -6.55 35.06 -3.06
CA SER A 929 -6.10 34.64 -4.39
C SER A 929 -7.08 33.65 -4.99
N ALA A 930 -7.17 33.63 -6.31
CA ALA A 930 -7.89 32.62 -7.05
C ALA A 930 -7.00 32.07 -8.16
N SER A 931 -7.19 30.81 -8.53
CA SER A 931 -6.49 30.21 -9.65
C SER A 931 -7.46 29.42 -10.52
N LEU A 932 -7.29 29.55 -11.85
CA LEU A 932 -7.91 28.67 -12.83
C LEU A 932 -6.88 27.63 -13.27
N LEU A 933 -7.26 26.37 -13.22
CA LEU A 933 -6.39 25.24 -13.57
C LEU A 933 -6.98 24.48 -14.75
N VAL A 934 -6.14 24.12 -15.69
CA VAL A 934 -6.47 23.23 -16.80
C VAL A 934 -5.45 22.09 -16.81
N ASP A 935 -5.93 20.89 -16.59
CA ASP A 935 -5.13 19.67 -16.62
C ASP A 935 -5.46 18.84 -17.85
N VAL A 936 -4.46 18.37 -18.56
CA VAL A 936 -4.59 17.37 -19.62
C VAL A 936 -3.83 16.13 -19.23
N PHE A 937 -4.55 15.04 -18.98
CA PHE A 937 -4.00 13.73 -18.64
C PHE A 937 -3.93 12.87 -19.89
N ASN A 938 -2.84 12.08 -20.00
CA ASN A 938 -2.54 11.27 -21.18
C ASN A 938 -2.57 12.11 -22.45
N VAL A 939 -1.72 13.13 -22.54
CA VAL A 939 -1.71 14.13 -23.63
C VAL A 939 -1.68 13.48 -25.01
N PHE A 940 -0.93 12.38 -25.18
CA PHE A 940 -0.76 11.68 -26.46
C PHE A 940 -1.88 10.67 -26.75
N ASN A 941 -2.85 10.53 -25.85
CA ASN A 941 -3.91 9.50 -25.94
C ASN A 941 -3.34 8.09 -26.14
N SER A 942 -2.24 7.76 -25.43
CA SER A 942 -1.61 6.45 -25.52
C SER A 942 -2.52 5.39 -24.89
N ASP A 943 -2.74 4.27 -25.61
CA ASP A 943 -3.50 3.14 -25.12
C ASP A 943 -2.62 2.30 -24.20
N ASN A 944 -2.68 2.56 -22.91
CA ASN A 944 -1.95 1.79 -21.90
C ASN A 944 -2.77 0.56 -21.52
N PHE A 945 -2.44 -0.58 -22.11
CA PHE A 945 -3.17 -1.81 -21.90
C PHE A 945 -2.94 -2.38 -20.49
N GLY A 946 -4.02 -2.75 -19.81
CA GLY A 946 -3.98 -3.22 -18.42
C GLY A 946 -4.34 -4.69 -18.25
N CYS A 947 -5.19 -5.26 -19.09
CA CYS A 947 -5.59 -6.66 -19.02
C CYS A 947 -5.48 -7.33 -20.40
N PHE A 948 -5.20 -8.65 -20.37
CA PHE A 948 -4.92 -9.44 -21.56
C PHE A 948 -5.75 -10.71 -21.53
N GLU A 949 -6.06 -11.29 -22.72
CA GLU A 949 -6.59 -12.63 -22.78
C GLU A 949 -5.50 -13.62 -22.37
N MET A 950 -5.70 -14.24 -21.22
CA MET A 950 -4.69 -15.13 -20.60
C MET A 950 -5.11 -16.59 -20.58
N GLN A 951 -6.33 -16.91 -21.03
CA GLN A 951 -6.85 -18.28 -21.00
C GLN A 951 -6.73 -18.92 -22.38
N LEU A 952 -6.16 -20.12 -22.43
CA LEU A 952 -6.25 -21.05 -23.56
C LEU A 952 -7.42 -21.99 -23.29
N ARG A 953 -8.27 -22.21 -24.29
CA ARG A 953 -9.39 -23.18 -24.21
C ARG A 953 -8.93 -24.59 -24.48
N PRO A 954 -9.70 -25.62 -24.03
CA PRO A 954 -9.47 -27.01 -24.41
C PRO A 954 -9.40 -27.26 -25.91
N ASP A 955 -10.08 -26.41 -26.69
CA ASP A 955 -10.25 -26.59 -28.16
C ASP A 955 -9.11 -25.93 -28.96
N GLY A 956 -8.12 -25.33 -28.30
CA GLY A 956 -6.97 -24.65 -28.93
C GLY A 956 -6.78 -23.24 -28.41
N PRO A 957 -5.74 -22.53 -28.88
CA PRO A 957 -5.51 -21.15 -28.47
C PRO A 957 -6.69 -20.29 -28.96
N TYR A 958 -7.20 -19.48 -28.04
CA TYR A 958 -8.06 -18.36 -28.45
C TYR A 958 -7.31 -17.58 -29.52
N PRO A 959 -7.96 -17.20 -30.65
CA PRO A 959 -7.33 -16.29 -31.61
C PRO A 959 -6.84 -15.00 -30.97
N GLU A 960 -7.38 -14.66 -29.81
CA GLU A 960 -7.12 -13.45 -29.04
C GLU A 960 -6.12 -13.67 -27.90
N TYR A 961 -5.53 -14.86 -27.73
CA TYR A 961 -4.54 -15.13 -26.68
C TYR A 961 -3.38 -14.15 -26.72
N GLY A 962 -3.10 -13.53 -25.56
CA GLY A 962 -2.10 -12.47 -25.43
C GLY A 962 -2.55 -11.11 -25.97
N GLN A 963 -3.75 -11.01 -26.56
CA GLN A 963 -4.28 -9.72 -27.00
C GLN A 963 -4.85 -8.90 -25.81
N PRO A 964 -4.71 -7.58 -25.84
CA PRO A 964 -5.26 -6.73 -24.81
C PRO A 964 -6.80 -6.73 -24.85
N LYS A 965 -7.43 -6.80 -23.67
CA LYS A 965 -8.88 -6.73 -23.46
C LYS A 965 -9.34 -5.40 -22.86
N CYS A 966 -8.48 -4.68 -22.18
CA CYS A 966 -8.78 -3.37 -21.62
C CYS A 966 -7.61 -2.41 -21.79
N ALA A 967 -7.92 -1.14 -21.88
CA ALA A 967 -6.97 -0.04 -21.87
C ALA A 967 -7.22 0.86 -20.68
N GLY A 968 -6.18 1.52 -20.21
CA GLY A 968 -6.30 2.66 -19.31
C GLY A 968 -7.18 3.76 -19.93
N LEU A 969 -7.64 4.66 -19.10
CA LEU A 969 -8.45 5.80 -19.54
C LEU A 969 -7.69 6.60 -20.61
N GLY A 970 -8.32 6.93 -21.69
CA GLY A 970 -7.81 7.79 -22.75
C GLY A 970 -7.53 9.22 -22.29
N ARG A 971 -7.13 10.10 -23.20
CA ARG A 971 -6.88 11.52 -22.90
C ARG A 971 -8.08 12.18 -22.22
N ARG A 972 -7.82 12.93 -21.14
CA ARG A 972 -8.85 13.65 -20.39
C ARG A 972 -8.42 15.07 -20.11
N LEU A 973 -9.37 15.98 -20.19
CA LEU A 973 -9.20 17.37 -19.78
C LEU A 973 -10.03 17.62 -18.52
N GLN A 974 -9.40 18.18 -17.51
CA GLN A 974 -10.02 18.57 -16.25
C GLN A 974 -9.87 20.08 -16.06
N VAL A 975 -10.94 20.72 -15.65
CA VAL A 975 -10.91 22.14 -15.29
C VAL A 975 -11.07 22.27 -13.79
N GLY A 976 -10.25 23.11 -13.18
CA GLY A 976 -10.24 23.34 -11.74
C GLY A 976 -10.26 24.82 -11.36
N LEU A 977 -10.86 25.10 -10.24
CA LEU A 977 -10.83 26.39 -9.57
C LEU A 977 -10.24 26.17 -8.17
N ARG A 978 -9.34 27.08 -7.77
CA ARG A 978 -8.78 27.13 -6.43
C ARG A 978 -8.93 28.55 -5.89
N TYR A 979 -9.35 28.66 -4.63
CA TYR A 979 -9.40 29.90 -3.89
C TYR A 979 -8.55 29.77 -2.63
N GLY A 980 -7.75 30.77 -2.34
CA GLY A 980 -6.94 30.84 -1.12
C GLY A 980 -7.11 32.19 -0.44
N TYR A 981 -7.12 32.17 0.89
CA TYR A 981 -7.10 33.35 1.76
C TYR A 981 -5.96 33.17 2.79
N ARG A 982 -5.15 34.26 2.94
CA ARG A 982 -4.03 34.28 3.87
C ARG A 982 -3.89 35.63 4.56
#